data_b55c887fc273c4b9038192d86eb38699
#
_entry.id   b55c887fc273c4b9038192d86eb38699
#
_cell.length_a   1.000
_cell.length_b   1.000
_cell.length_c   1.000
_cell.angle_alpha   90.00
_cell.angle_beta   90.00
_cell.angle_gamma   90.00
#
_symmetry.space_group_name_H-M   'P 1'
#
loop_
_entity.id
_entity.type
_entity.pdbx_description
1 polymer ?
#
loop_
_entity_poly.entity_id
_entity_poly.type
_entity_poly.pdbx_seq_one_letter_code
_entity_poly.pdbx_strand_id
1 'polypeptide(L)'
;MQGGKFGEEVDENAVLVVMDENGNKTEIPSKTADGRKFTKAVKATSGSFYNMVALYKDDQCALLRTDGTYFGGAEHYYNAKSVRPLSDDIIVVQIDTGKTQEVRHNGTQLESPVYEYKIITATGNEISLGETVTDNKYSNDFYCANIVGDMAIMSAAGVIYNMKTDTLEFISNDIDKRVRVTGGNYYAITDGDSTTVYDGSGNQVMAVPGTCTSINTSALDTDGYAIITNASKGNYIQNIISRDGTLWNTTDYTGESNIRVEMSVVNAQKAIYEVSTRRKVQTGNGKANSYTYEYSKYLYSRDGSFSMNVQDEIQRLGTQKGYTNISGLYYTMNEDVVINVLDLDNDNSGAVFGYDGANGYQNPTELKGNRVGAVNTAEGYLLTQQRTYTEGDTVNVDVRLAGMYNEQYEQMAFTDGADIACKYTYRMYYANEKYVFRIQNTDGTYSLLDKNGNLTGVYSSIYQEKGRIPNNRRHTSEAYIGGVNGNAADGYTTDLYNAQGNKIISDFPGYADIDGTNDYLLVYTRKSIEDDYKAYMICDHNGNVLMTNEQYGLYDFFETDDGALLACVYNTDADGNKKFGAVKLHVEDTPQPAGRNGLVFDADGVWRYYANDAVDYSYAGLAANEYGWWKITNGTVDFTYTGLAYNDYGWWYMTNGMIDFSYTGMVQNEYGWWYVRNGMIDFGYTGMALNEYGWWYITNGALDLTYTGMALNDYGWWYMTNGALDLAYTGMAANEYGWWYMTNGVLDFTYTGMAANDYGWWYMTNGVLDFTYTGMALNDYGWWYMTNGALDWNYTGLALNDYGWWYIRNGALDLTYNGPADNQYGTWNVVNGHVEV
;
A
#
# COMPACT_ATOMS: atom_id res chain seq x y z
N MET A 1 -10.75 19.98 21.61
CA MET A 1 -11.53 20.40 20.43
C MET A 1 -12.80 19.57 20.36
N GLN A 2 -13.93 20.17 20.05
CA GLN A 2 -15.15 19.41 19.81
C GLN A 2 -14.88 18.47 18.63
N GLY A 3 -15.21 17.18 18.76
CA GLY A 3 -14.90 16.15 17.77
C GLY A 3 -15.77 16.26 16.53
N GLY A 4 -15.51 17.28 15.73
CA GLY A 4 -15.96 17.37 14.35
C GLY A 4 -14.85 16.92 13.42
N LYS A 5 -15.17 16.49 12.21
CA LYS A 5 -14.20 16.23 11.15
C LYS A 5 -13.36 17.48 10.93
N PHE A 6 -12.07 17.29 10.67
CA PHE A 6 -11.17 18.40 10.37
C PHE A 6 -11.77 19.29 9.27
N GLY A 7 -11.93 20.59 9.57
CA GLY A 7 -12.44 21.57 8.62
C GLY A 7 -13.95 21.82 8.67
N GLU A 8 -14.66 21.28 9.66
CA GLU A 8 -16.07 21.65 9.87
C GLU A 8 -16.19 23.03 10.53
N GLU A 9 -17.29 23.74 10.20
CA GLU A 9 -17.61 25.02 10.82
C GLU A 9 -17.84 24.83 12.33
N VAL A 10 -17.37 25.79 13.12
CA VAL A 10 -17.57 25.79 14.57
C VAL A 10 -19.03 26.15 14.83
N ASP A 11 -19.75 25.30 15.59
CA ASP A 11 -21.09 25.64 16.07
C ASP A 11 -21.04 26.98 16.83
N GLU A 12 -22.03 27.81 16.63
CA GLU A 12 -22.14 29.13 17.25
C GLU A 12 -22.06 29.10 18.80
N ASN A 13 -22.37 27.95 19.39
CA ASN A 13 -22.34 27.70 20.83
C ASN A 13 -21.15 26.82 21.24
N ALA A 14 -20.25 26.47 20.34
CA ALA A 14 -19.09 25.67 20.70
C ALA A 14 -18.10 26.46 21.57
N VAL A 15 -17.72 25.88 22.68
CA VAL A 15 -16.63 26.38 23.53
C VAL A 15 -15.38 25.62 23.14
N LEU A 16 -14.39 26.31 22.57
CA LEU A 16 -13.06 25.76 22.37
C LEU A 16 -12.31 25.74 23.69
N VAL A 17 -11.77 24.63 24.07
CA VAL A 17 -10.99 24.42 25.27
C VAL A 17 -9.64 23.86 24.87
N VAL A 18 -8.58 24.55 25.28
CA VAL A 18 -7.23 23.97 25.31
C VAL A 18 -7.00 23.42 26.70
N MET A 19 -6.43 22.27 26.78
CA MET A 19 -6.10 21.62 28.05
C MET A 19 -4.58 21.44 28.09
N ASP A 20 -3.98 21.88 29.18
CA ASP A 20 -2.55 21.68 29.43
C ASP A 20 -2.26 20.26 29.94
N GLU A 21 -1.00 19.94 30.09
CA GLU A 21 -0.49 18.67 30.59
C GLU A 21 -0.97 18.29 31.99
N ASN A 22 -1.36 19.28 32.79
CA ASN A 22 -1.89 19.09 34.13
C ASN A 22 -3.41 18.92 34.15
N GLY A 23 -4.06 18.95 32.98
CA GLY A 23 -5.51 18.86 32.86
C GLY A 23 -6.23 20.18 33.13
N ASN A 24 -5.50 21.29 33.27
CA ASN A 24 -6.11 22.61 33.41
C ASN A 24 -6.74 23.04 32.10
N LYS A 25 -7.96 23.48 32.15
CA LYS A 25 -8.72 23.89 31.00
C LYS A 25 -8.66 25.40 30.80
N THR A 26 -8.19 25.83 29.66
CA THR A 26 -8.30 27.22 29.22
C THR A 26 -9.38 27.33 28.16
N GLU A 27 -10.47 28.00 28.47
CA GLU A 27 -11.50 28.30 27.47
C GLU A 27 -10.97 29.38 26.53
N ILE A 28 -10.97 29.03 25.23
CA ILE A 28 -10.62 29.97 24.18
C ILE A 28 -11.86 30.82 23.91
N PRO A 29 -11.72 32.13 23.85
CA PRO A 29 -12.82 32.99 23.48
C PRO A 29 -13.41 32.58 22.14
N SER A 30 -14.71 32.34 22.12
CA SER A 30 -15.43 32.07 20.83
C SER A 30 -15.54 33.33 19.96
N LYS A 31 -15.03 34.45 20.45
CA LYS A 31 -15.02 35.74 19.79
C LYS A 31 -13.66 36.39 19.91
N THR A 32 -13.30 37.10 18.87
CA THR A 32 -12.14 38.00 18.85
C THR A 32 -12.31 39.17 19.85
N ALA A 33 -11.21 39.86 20.17
CA ALA A 33 -11.26 41.06 21.03
C ALA A 33 -12.17 42.17 20.46
N ASP A 34 -12.33 42.24 19.16
CA ASP A 34 -13.25 43.14 18.49
C ASP A 34 -14.68 42.58 18.32
N GLY A 35 -14.96 41.44 18.95
CA GLY A 35 -16.30 40.87 19.04
C GLY A 35 -16.70 39.98 17.83
N ARG A 36 -15.82 39.72 16.89
CA ARG A 36 -16.08 38.83 15.77
C ARG A 36 -16.04 37.37 16.25
N LYS A 37 -17.02 36.58 15.85
CA LYS A 37 -17.04 35.13 16.14
C LYS A 37 -16.14 34.37 15.15
N PHE A 38 -15.39 33.40 15.62
CA PHE A 38 -14.70 32.45 14.76
C PHE A 38 -15.70 31.51 14.09
N THR A 39 -15.53 31.31 12.80
CA THR A 39 -16.38 30.41 11.99
C THR A 39 -15.78 29.03 11.80
N LYS A 40 -14.47 28.88 11.96
CA LYS A 40 -13.78 27.64 11.74
C LYS A 40 -12.54 27.52 12.61
N ALA A 41 -12.36 26.36 13.24
CA ALA A 41 -11.13 25.98 13.92
C ALA A 41 -10.49 24.78 13.24
N VAL A 42 -9.22 24.89 12.90
CA VAL A 42 -8.47 23.81 12.23
C VAL A 42 -7.16 23.63 12.98
N LYS A 43 -6.75 22.37 13.18
CA LYS A 43 -5.36 22.13 13.59
C LYS A 43 -4.45 22.69 12.51
N ALA A 44 -3.56 23.58 12.86
CA ALA A 44 -2.51 24.03 11.98
C ALA A 44 -1.43 22.93 11.96
N THR A 45 -1.26 22.27 10.83
CA THR A 45 -0.37 21.11 10.72
C THR A 45 0.56 21.25 9.53
N SER A 46 1.83 20.93 9.72
CA SER A 46 2.74 20.58 8.63
C SER A 46 3.57 19.35 9.06
N GLY A 47 3.44 18.26 8.36
CA GLY A 47 4.17 17.04 8.70
C GLY A 47 3.92 16.55 10.13
N SER A 48 4.92 16.63 10.97
CA SER A 48 4.89 16.20 12.38
C SER A 48 4.51 17.30 13.37
N PHE A 49 4.18 18.50 12.91
CA PHE A 49 4.01 19.68 13.79
C PHE A 49 2.55 19.95 14.12
N TYR A 50 2.21 20.00 15.43
CA TYR A 50 0.82 19.92 15.87
C TYR A 50 0.46 20.83 17.05
N ASN A 51 1.34 21.70 17.44
CA ASN A 51 1.18 22.49 18.65
C ASN A 51 0.30 23.74 18.48
N MET A 52 -0.36 23.91 17.31
CA MET A 52 -1.16 25.10 17.05
C MET A 52 -2.55 24.76 16.51
N VAL A 53 -3.50 25.65 16.81
CA VAL A 53 -4.84 25.66 16.23
C VAL A 53 -5.01 26.98 15.47
N ALA A 54 -5.40 26.88 14.22
CA ALA A 54 -5.79 28.04 13.43
C ALA A 54 -7.29 28.30 13.58
N LEU A 55 -7.64 29.51 14.04
CA LEU A 55 -9.00 29.96 14.23
C LEU A 55 -9.33 30.94 13.10
N TYR A 56 -10.24 30.57 12.22
CA TYR A 56 -10.57 31.35 11.02
C TYR A 56 -11.84 32.17 11.23
N LYS A 57 -11.80 33.40 10.72
CA LYS A 57 -12.96 34.26 10.49
C LYS A 57 -12.77 34.92 9.13
N ASP A 58 -13.64 34.61 8.18
CA ASP A 58 -13.50 35.04 6.79
C ASP A 58 -12.10 34.69 6.21
N ASP A 59 -11.40 35.63 5.63
CA ASP A 59 -10.03 35.44 5.10
C ASP A 59 -8.94 35.83 6.13
N GLN A 60 -9.26 35.79 7.41
CA GLN A 60 -8.31 36.03 8.49
C GLN A 60 -8.24 34.84 9.44
N CYS A 61 -7.06 34.59 9.96
CA CYS A 61 -6.89 33.60 11.02
C CYS A 61 -6.04 34.12 12.16
N ALA A 62 -6.35 33.64 13.36
CA ALA A 62 -5.50 33.74 14.53
C ALA A 62 -4.93 32.36 14.83
N LEU A 63 -3.71 32.31 15.30
CA LEU A 63 -3.04 31.07 15.68
C LEU A 63 -2.89 31.00 17.19
N LEU A 64 -3.38 29.92 17.75
CA LEU A 64 -3.32 29.61 19.14
C LEU A 64 -2.46 28.37 19.39
N ARG A 65 -1.53 28.47 20.32
CA ARG A 65 -0.75 27.33 20.80
C ARG A 65 -1.54 26.46 21.75
N THR A 66 -1.10 25.26 21.98
CA THR A 66 -1.74 24.32 22.91
C THR A 66 -1.69 24.76 24.38
N ASP A 67 -0.76 25.62 24.74
CA ASP A 67 -0.67 26.25 26.05
C ASP A 67 -1.65 27.43 26.24
N GLY A 68 -2.45 27.76 25.23
CA GLY A 68 -3.40 28.86 25.26
C GLY A 68 -2.82 30.22 24.89
N THR A 69 -1.54 30.30 24.53
CA THR A 69 -0.91 31.54 24.04
C THR A 69 -1.09 31.73 22.55
N TYR A 70 -1.12 32.96 22.08
CA TYR A 70 -1.14 33.23 20.65
C TYR A 70 0.27 33.13 20.03
N PHE A 71 0.35 32.67 18.80
CA PHE A 71 1.57 32.78 18.01
C PHE A 71 1.99 34.26 17.92
N GLY A 72 3.26 34.55 18.19
CA GLY A 72 3.75 35.93 18.30
C GLY A 72 3.46 36.60 19.65
N GLY A 73 2.92 35.88 20.64
CA GLY A 73 2.74 36.33 22.01
C GLY A 73 1.52 37.23 22.27
N ALA A 74 0.82 37.67 21.25
CA ALA A 74 -0.39 38.47 21.34
C ALA A 74 -1.43 38.06 20.32
N GLU A 75 -2.69 38.36 20.57
CA GLU A 75 -3.78 38.15 19.63
C GLU A 75 -3.51 38.96 18.36
N HIS A 76 -3.27 38.25 17.22
CA HIS A 76 -3.04 38.85 15.95
C HIS A 76 -3.79 38.06 14.86
N TYR A 77 -4.38 38.79 13.90
CA TYR A 77 -5.11 38.20 12.78
C TYR A 77 -4.29 38.33 11.51
N TYR A 78 -3.85 37.19 11.00
CA TYR A 78 -3.16 37.10 9.74
C TYR A 78 -4.19 37.05 8.60
N ASN A 79 -3.98 37.81 7.53
CA ASN A 79 -4.70 37.60 6.27
C ASN A 79 -4.25 36.27 5.66
N ALA A 80 -4.98 35.21 5.97
CA ALA A 80 -4.55 33.90 5.56
C ALA A 80 -5.74 32.96 5.31
N LYS A 81 -5.82 32.45 4.09
CA LYS A 81 -6.78 31.40 3.73
C LYS A 81 -6.40 30.05 4.31
N SER A 82 -5.11 29.79 4.45
CA SER A 82 -4.58 28.64 5.16
C SER A 82 -3.24 28.94 5.82
N VAL A 83 -2.93 28.21 6.85
CA VAL A 83 -1.69 28.35 7.62
C VAL A 83 -1.08 26.98 7.84
N ARG A 84 0.24 26.92 7.73
CA ARG A 84 1.05 25.75 8.07
C ARG A 84 2.21 26.15 8.99
N PRO A 85 2.28 25.64 10.21
CA PRO A 85 3.46 25.77 11.05
C PRO A 85 4.64 24.99 10.45
N LEU A 86 5.82 25.61 10.47
CA LEU A 86 7.09 24.94 10.20
C LEU A 86 7.80 24.57 11.51
N SER A 87 7.61 25.41 12.52
CA SER A 87 8.08 25.20 13.91
C SER A 87 7.15 25.94 14.87
N ASP A 88 7.44 25.93 16.17
CA ASP A 88 6.69 26.70 17.17
C ASP A 88 6.74 28.22 16.93
N ASP A 89 7.75 28.67 16.22
CA ASP A 89 8.03 30.09 16.00
C ASP A 89 7.94 30.51 14.54
N ILE A 90 7.62 29.60 13.61
CA ILE A 90 7.62 29.90 12.18
C ILE A 90 6.41 29.26 11.49
N ILE A 91 5.68 30.05 10.73
CA ILE A 91 4.51 29.63 9.96
C ILE A 91 4.62 30.01 8.50
N VAL A 92 3.95 29.26 7.63
CA VAL A 92 3.67 29.66 6.25
C VAL A 92 2.20 30.00 6.11
N VAL A 93 1.89 31.16 5.57
CA VAL A 93 0.51 31.61 5.30
C VAL A 93 0.25 31.69 3.82
N GLN A 94 -0.95 31.29 3.41
CA GLN A 94 -1.50 31.45 2.06
C GLN A 94 -2.51 32.58 2.08
N ILE A 95 -2.28 33.60 1.24
CA ILE A 95 -3.08 34.81 1.15
C ILE A 95 -3.77 34.83 -0.21
N ASP A 96 -5.09 34.97 -0.24
CA ASP A 96 -5.81 35.22 -1.48
C ASP A 96 -5.54 36.64 -1.95
N THR A 97 -4.94 36.80 -3.13
CA THR A 97 -4.63 38.14 -3.69
C THR A 97 -5.84 38.81 -4.35
N GLY A 98 -6.94 38.10 -4.49
CA GLY A 98 -8.11 38.53 -5.25
C GLY A 98 -7.87 38.59 -6.77
N LYS A 99 -6.66 38.22 -7.24
CA LYS A 99 -6.32 38.13 -8.66
C LYS A 99 -6.69 36.78 -9.22
N THR A 100 -7.03 36.71 -10.49
CA THR A 100 -7.16 35.48 -11.27
C THR A 100 -6.17 35.48 -12.42
N GLN A 101 -5.74 34.29 -12.84
CA GLN A 101 -4.91 34.09 -14.01
C GLN A 101 -5.46 32.93 -14.84
N GLU A 102 -5.46 33.12 -16.18
CA GLU A 102 -5.79 32.01 -17.08
C GLU A 102 -4.69 30.94 -17.07
N VAL A 103 -5.07 29.72 -16.79
CA VAL A 103 -4.19 28.53 -16.85
C VAL A 103 -4.78 27.49 -17.82
N ARG A 104 -3.92 26.76 -18.48
CA ARG A 104 -4.31 25.72 -19.40
C ARG A 104 -4.18 24.35 -18.73
N HIS A 105 -5.32 23.70 -18.45
CA HIS A 105 -5.36 22.37 -17.89
C HIS A 105 -6.02 21.40 -18.88
N ASN A 106 -5.30 20.33 -19.27
CA ASN A 106 -5.77 19.34 -20.25
C ASN A 106 -6.38 19.94 -21.54
N GLY A 107 -5.80 21.03 -22.02
CA GLY A 107 -6.26 21.72 -23.24
C GLY A 107 -7.40 22.72 -23.01
N THR A 108 -8.00 22.79 -21.83
CA THR A 108 -9.05 23.76 -21.47
C THR A 108 -8.42 24.95 -20.75
N GLN A 109 -8.78 26.16 -21.15
CA GLN A 109 -8.44 27.39 -20.42
C GLN A 109 -9.39 27.54 -19.23
N LEU A 110 -8.82 27.76 -18.05
CA LEU A 110 -9.55 28.00 -16.81
C LEU A 110 -9.00 29.23 -16.11
N GLU A 111 -9.86 30.03 -15.53
CA GLU A 111 -9.45 31.08 -14.60
C GLU A 111 -9.16 30.46 -13.25
N SER A 112 -7.96 30.65 -12.73
CA SER A 112 -7.53 30.14 -11.42
C SER A 112 -7.11 31.31 -10.52
N PRO A 113 -7.43 31.24 -9.21
CA PRO A 113 -7.04 32.26 -8.25
C PRO A 113 -5.53 32.30 -8.08
N VAL A 114 -5.01 33.48 -7.83
CA VAL A 114 -3.59 33.75 -7.54
C VAL A 114 -3.44 33.94 -6.03
N TYR A 115 -2.56 33.16 -5.43
CA TYR A 115 -2.23 33.25 -4.03
C TYR A 115 -0.81 33.77 -3.81
N GLU A 116 -0.65 34.64 -2.82
CA GLU A 116 0.64 35.01 -2.27
C GLU A 116 0.94 34.09 -1.07
N TYR A 117 2.20 33.75 -0.89
CA TYR A 117 2.63 32.98 0.26
C TYR A 117 3.74 33.71 1.00
N LYS A 118 3.64 33.65 2.32
CA LYS A 118 4.63 34.27 3.20
C LYS A 118 5.05 33.33 4.31
N ILE A 119 6.32 33.39 4.68
CA ILE A 119 6.82 32.91 5.96
C ILE A 119 6.63 34.04 6.96
N ILE A 120 6.10 33.73 8.13
CA ILE A 120 5.95 34.64 9.24
C ILE A 120 6.59 34.02 10.47
N THR A 121 7.45 34.76 11.12
CA THR A 121 8.07 34.36 12.39
C THR A 121 7.28 34.83 13.60
N ALA A 122 7.42 34.21 14.74
CA ALA A 122 6.80 34.63 16.00
C ALA A 122 7.24 36.03 16.45
N THR A 123 8.38 36.52 15.95
CA THR A 123 8.87 37.89 16.16
C THR A 123 8.25 38.91 15.21
N GLY A 124 7.38 38.47 14.29
CA GLY A 124 6.66 39.34 13.36
C GLY A 124 7.38 39.64 12.08
N ASN A 125 8.47 38.90 11.76
CA ASN A 125 9.15 39.04 10.49
C ASN A 125 8.32 38.39 9.37
N GLU A 126 8.06 39.11 8.26
CA GLU A 126 7.34 38.61 7.11
C GLU A 126 8.26 38.48 5.90
N ILE A 127 8.35 37.30 5.29
CA ILE A 127 9.18 37.06 4.11
C ILE A 127 8.27 36.52 2.99
N SER A 128 8.15 37.26 1.89
CA SER A 128 7.34 36.85 0.75
C SER A 128 8.03 35.70 -0.01
N LEU A 129 7.29 34.62 -0.29
CA LEU A 129 7.70 33.53 -1.15
C LEU A 129 7.24 33.73 -2.60
N GLY A 130 6.51 34.83 -2.86
CA GLY A 130 5.98 35.16 -4.18
C GLY A 130 4.53 34.72 -4.40
N GLU A 131 4.02 35.08 -5.57
CA GLU A 131 2.67 34.74 -6.00
C GLU A 131 2.68 33.51 -6.92
N THR A 132 1.66 32.66 -6.80
CA THR A 132 1.47 31.52 -7.69
C THR A 132 0.00 31.23 -7.95
N VAL A 133 -0.26 30.60 -9.07
CA VAL A 133 -1.59 30.14 -9.47
C VAL A 133 -1.78 28.70 -9.06
N THR A 134 -2.83 28.40 -8.34
CA THR A 134 -3.23 27.03 -8.12
C THR A 134 -4.06 26.56 -9.29
N ASP A 135 -3.46 25.84 -10.22
CA ASP A 135 -4.15 25.34 -11.39
C ASP A 135 -4.92 24.05 -11.11
N ASN A 136 -4.85 23.50 -9.91
CA ASN A 136 -5.40 22.18 -9.65
C ASN A 136 -5.83 21.94 -8.20
N LYS A 137 -6.83 21.07 -8.05
CA LYS A 137 -7.31 20.47 -6.80
C LYS A 137 -6.19 19.79 -5.97
N TYR A 138 -5.02 19.57 -6.54
CA TYR A 138 -3.85 18.92 -5.95
C TYR A 138 -2.70 19.87 -5.61
N SER A 139 -2.83 21.16 -5.83
CA SER A 139 -1.75 22.15 -5.63
C SER A 139 -1.49 22.54 -4.17
N ASN A 140 -2.00 21.76 -3.20
CA ASN A 140 -1.56 21.86 -1.81
C ASN A 140 -0.05 21.57 -1.62
N ASP A 141 0.62 21.01 -2.64
CA ASP A 141 2.02 20.62 -2.55
C ASP A 141 3.02 21.77 -2.72
N PHE A 142 2.59 22.92 -3.25
CA PHE A 142 3.49 24.03 -3.50
C PHE A 142 4.15 24.57 -2.21
N TYR A 143 3.47 24.44 -1.08
CA TYR A 143 3.88 24.93 0.24
C TYR A 143 4.09 23.86 1.28
N CYS A 144 4.07 22.60 0.87
CA CYS A 144 4.55 21.52 1.72
C CYS A 144 6.06 21.69 1.91
N ALA A 145 6.42 22.31 3.02
CA ALA A 145 7.79 22.27 3.46
C ALA A 145 8.09 20.88 4.01
N ASN A 146 9.15 20.29 3.53
CA ASN A 146 9.76 19.15 4.17
C ASN A 146 10.87 19.67 5.07
N ILE A 147 10.80 19.36 6.34
CA ILE A 147 11.84 19.75 7.29
C ILE A 147 12.99 18.77 7.19
N VAL A 148 14.19 19.32 6.96
CA VAL A 148 15.45 18.58 6.86
C VAL A 148 16.42 19.28 7.81
N GLY A 149 16.52 18.83 9.06
CA GLY A 149 17.26 19.52 10.10
C GLY A 149 16.80 20.93 10.32
N ASP A 150 17.69 21.91 10.18
CA ASP A 150 17.39 23.34 10.30
C ASP A 150 16.76 23.95 9.04
N MET A 151 16.58 23.16 7.98
CA MET A 151 16.12 23.63 6.66
C MET A 151 14.67 23.27 6.40
N ALA A 152 13.86 24.23 6.02
CA ALA A 152 12.54 24.01 5.44
C ALA A 152 12.64 24.05 3.91
N ILE A 153 12.42 22.92 3.26
CA ILE A 153 12.58 22.72 1.82
C ILE A 153 11.21 22.76 1.16
N MET A 154 10.95 23.78 0.39
CA MET A 154 9.72 23.96 -0.41
C MET A 154 10.05 23.65 -1.87
N SER A 155 10.13 22.38 -2.21
CA SER A 155 10.63 21.94 -3.53
C SER A 155 9.80 22.48 -4.69
N ALA A 156 8.48 22.54 -4.56
CA ALA A 156 7.61 23.06 -5.60
C ALA A 156 7.75 24.58 -5.79
N ALA A 157 8.09 25.32 -4.75
CA ALA A 157 8.36 26.76 -4.79
C ALA A 157 9.80 27.08 -5.19
N GLY A 158 10.70 26.08 -5.18
CA GLY A 158 12.13 26.31 -5.41
C GLY A 158 12.79 27.13 -4.29
N VAL A 159 12.40 26.89 -3.05
CA VAL A 159 12.81 27.69 -1.90
C VAL A 159 13.42 26.82 -0.81
N ILE A 160 14.51 27.32 -0.25
CA ILE A 160 15.12 26.82 0.99
C ILE A 160 15.05 27.95 2.02
N TYR A 161 14.48 27.63 3.17
CA TYR A 161 14.46 28.53 4.30
C TYR A 161 15.23 27.91 5.47
N ASN A 162 16.29 28.60 5.92
CA ASN A 162 17.03 28.19 7.11
C ASN A 162 16.36 28.77 8.36
N MET A 163 15.69 27.90 9.11
CA MET A 163 14.92 28.25 10.30
C MET A 163 15.80 28.77 11.46
N LYS A 164 17.09 28.40 11.47
CA LYS A 164 18.02 28.79 12.52
C LYS A 164 18.61 30.18 12.31
N THR A 165 18.84 30.54 11.07
CA THR A 165 19.49 31.83 10.70
C THR A 165 18.50 32.85 10.16
N ASP A 166 17.23 32.47 10.01
CA ASP A 166 16.17 33.29 9.41
C ASP A 166 16.53 33.78 8.00
N THR A 167 17.11 32.89 7.19
CA THR A 167 17.57 33.23 5.83
C THR A 167 16.83 32.44 4.77
N LEU A 168 16.45 33.12 3.70
CA LEU A 168 15.75 32.54 2.56
C LEU A 168 16.63 32.50 1.32
N GLU A 169 16.66 31.37 0.63
CA GLU A 169 17.30 31.20 -0.66
C GLU A 169 16.29 30.74 -1.71
N PHE A 170 16.19 31.47 -2.82
CA PHE A 170 15.41 31.06 -3.99
C PHE A 170 16.30 30.29 -4.96
N ILE A 171 15.97 29.02 -5.18
CA ILE A 171 16.71 28.14 -6.08
C ILE A 171 16.20 28.25 -7.51
N SER A 172 14.95 28.56 -7.73
CA SER A 172 14.25 28.51 -9.01
C SER A 172 13.42 27.23 -9.19
N ASN A 173 12.39 27.34 -10.02
CA ASN A 173 11.56 26.20 -10.44
C ASN A 173 11.85 25.77 -11.88
N ASP A 174 12.97 26.24 -12.47
CA ASP A 174 13.37 25.84 -13.79
C ASP A 174 13.76 24.36 -13.83
N ILE A 175 13.54 23.70 -14.97
CA ILE A 175 13.90 22.29 -15.15
C ILE A 175 15.39 22.04 -14.90
N ASP A 176 16.19 23.07 -15.17
CA ASP A 176 17.64 23.03 -15.05
C ASP A 176 18.17 23.44 -13.66
N LYS A 177 17.32 24.03 -12.81
CA LYS A 177 17.69 24.41 -11.44
C LYS A 177 16.54 24.16 -10.48
N ARG A 178 16.72 23.25 -9.54
CA ARG A 178 15.68 22.83 -8.60
C ARG A 178 16.24 22.28 -7.31
N VAL A 179 15.46 22.44 -6.24
CA VAL A 179 15.71 21.80 -4.94
C VAL A 179 14.71 20.67 -4.68
N ARG A 180 15.14 19.63 -4.00
CA ARG A 180 14.28 18.51 -3.57
C ARG A 180 14.83 17.80 -2.35
N VAL A 181 13.95 17.25 -1.53
CA VAL A 181 14.31 16.34 -0.46
C VAL A 181 14.62 14.97 -1.06
N THR A 182 15.65 14.32 -0.54
CA THR A 182 16.22 13.11 -1.15
C THR A 182 16.06 11.85 -0.30
N GLY A 183 15.64 12.01 0.95
CA GLY A 183 15.48 10.94 1.94
C GLY A 183 16.50 11.08 3.08
N GLY A 184 16.21 10.48 4.22
CA GLY A 184 16.98 10.73 5.44
C GLY A 184 16.94 12.22 5.83
N ASN A 185 18.05 12.75 6.33
CA ASN A 185 18.18 14.15 6.72
C ASN A 185 18.91 14.96 5.63
N TYR A 186 18.52 14.80 4.35
CA TYR A 186 19.21 15.36 3.20
C TYR A 186 18.30 16.00 2.17
N TYR A 187 18.82 17.02 1.48
CA TYR A 187 18.20 17.60 0.29
C TYR A 187 19.25 17.79 -0.82
N ALA A 188 18.80 17.93 -2.04
CA ALA A 188 19.68 18.15 -3.19
C ALA A 188 19.29 19.38 -3.97
N ILE A 189 20.28 20.11 -4.44
CA ILE A 189 20.14 21.19 -5.41
C ILE A 189 20.71 20.70 -6.74
N THR A 190 19.89 20.74 -7.78
CA THR A 190 20.33 20.54 -9.18
C THR A 190 20.47 21.90 -9.83
N ASP A 191 21.59 22.17 -10.51
CA ASP A 191 21.86 23.39 -11.25
C ASP A 191 22.54 23.01 -12.57
N GLY A 192 21.77 23.09 -13.66
CA GLY A 192 22.22 22.61 -14.97
C GLY A 192 22.59 21.13 -14.92
N ASP A 193 23.84 20.84 -15.26
CA ASP A 193 24.37 19.48 -15.34
C ASP A 193 24.95 18.94 -14.00
N SER A 194 24.80 19.69 -12.91
CA SER A 194 25.31 19.28 -11.59
C SER A 194 24.19 19.07 -10.57
N THR A 195 24.39 18.11 -9.69
CA THR A 195 23.53 17.88 -8.52
C THR A 195 24.40 17.77 -7.27
N THR A 196 24.10 18.60 -6.29
CA THR A 196 24.83 18.61 -5.00
C THR A 196 23.87 18.27 -3.87
N VAL A 197 24.28 17.38 -2.98
CA VAL A 197 23.51 16.96 -1.80
C VAL A 197 24.02 17.70 -0.57
N TYR A 198 23.10 18.18 0.23
CA TYR A 198 23.33 18.91 1.48
C TYR A 198 22.67 18.20 2.66
N ASP A 199 23.27 18.32 3.82
CA ASP A 199 22.68 17.87 5.10
C ASP A 199 21.66 18.88 5.64
N GLY A 200 21.01 18.53 6.74
CA GLY A 200 20.03 19.36 7.41
C GLY A 200 20.59 20.63 8.06
N SER A 201 21.89 20.83 8.09
CA SER A 201 22.56 22.07 8.53
C SER A 201 22.98 22.95 7.35
N GLY A 202 22.75 22.51 6.10
CA GLY A 202 23.14 23.23 4.88
C GLY A 202 24.57 22.97 4.43
N ASN A 203 25.30 22.00 5.00
CA ASN A 203 26.63 21.66 4.55
C ASN A 203 26.58 20.72 3.33
N GLN A 204 27.45 20.98 2.36
CA GLN A 204 27.60 20.09 1.22
C GLN A 204 28.16 18.73 1.69
N VAL A 205 27.47 17.64 1.33
CA VAL A 205 27.83 16.27 1.71
C VAL A 205 28.38 15.48 0.52
N MET A 206 27.78 15.66 -0.65
CA MET A 206 28.13 14.89 -1.84
C MET A 206 27.85 15.68 -3.12
N ALA A 207 28.74 15.57 -4.10
CA ALA A 207 28.48 16.02 -5.47
C ALA A 207 28.21 14.80 -6.37
N VAL A 208 27.13 14.85 -7.13
CA VAL A 208 26.77 13.78 -8.07
C VAL A 208 27.43 14.07 -9.41
N PRO A 209 28.22 13.14 -9.98
CA PRO A 209 28.80 13.30 -11.30
C PRO A 209 27.71 13.29 -12.39
N GLY A 210 27.64 14.35 -13.16
CA GLY A 210 26.65 14.49 -14.23
C GLY A 210 25.21 14.78 -13.73
N THR A 211 24.27 14.73 -14.66
CA THR A 211 22.86 14.98 -14.38
C THR A 211 22.17 13.80 -13.72
N CYS A 212 21.29 14.02 -12.75
CA CYS A 212 20.35 13.02 -12.27
C CYS A 212 18.93 13.59 -12.21
N THR A 213 17.93 12.77 -12.56
CA THR A 213 16.52 13.14 -12.44
C THR A 213 15.99 12.96 -11.03
N SER A 214 16.53 12.03 -10.27
CA SER A 214 16.26 11.85 -8.84
C SER A 214 17.45 11.24 -8.12
N ILE A 215 17.48 11.42 -6.82
CA ILE A 215 18.44 10.81 -5.90
C ILE A 215 17.71 10.39 -4.63
N ASN A 216 18.07 9.22 -4.10
CA ASN A 216 17.60 8.71 -2.83
C ASN A 216 18.81 8.52 -1.90
N THR A 217 18.81 9.24 -0.79
CA THR A 217 19.90 9.26 0.20
C THR A 217 19.56 8.53 1.50
N SER A 218 18.48 7.76 1.53
CA SER A 218 18.01 7.11 2.76
C SER A 218 19.03 6.14 3.39
N ALA A 219 19.93 5.58 2.58
CA ALA A 219 21.00 4.69 3.04
C ALA A 219 22.35 5.39 3.22
N LEU A 220 22.39 6.74 3.09
CA LEU A 220 23.68 7.46 3.08
C LEU A 220 24.34 7.49 4.46
N ASP A 221 23.57 7.54 5.54
CA ASP A 221 24.07 7.54 6.92
C ASP A 221 24.34 6.13 7.44
N THR A 222 23.50 5.17 7.08
CA THR A 222 23.58 3.79 7.58
C THR A 222 24.62 2.95 6.81
N ASP A 223 24.61 3.08 5.48
CA ASP A 223 25.37 2.18 4.59
C ASP A 223 26.35 2.91 3.66
N GLY A 224 26.40 4.24 3.77
CA GLY A 224 27.37 5.08 3.06
C GLY A 224 27.14 5.26 1.57
N TYR A 225 25.93 4.96 1.06
CA TYR A 225 25.58 5.09 -0.35
C TYR A 225 24.25 5.79 -0.58
N ALA A 226 24.08 6.31 -1.79
CA ALA A 226 22.81 6.79 -2.32
C ALA A 226 22.54 6.15 -3.68
N ILE A 227 21.27 6.19 -4.11
CA ILE A 227 20.86 5.72 -5.43
C ILE A 227 20.47 6.94 -6.27
N ILE A 228 21.15 7.14 -7.38
CA ILE A 228 20.83 8.17 -8.37
C ILE A 228 20.04 7.54 -9.52
N THR A 229 19.14 8.32 -10.10
CA THR A 229 18.35 7.89 -11.25
C THR A 229 18.42 8.92 -12.35
N ASN A 230 18.67 8.47 -13.56
CA ASN A 230 18.52 9.24 -14.79
C ASN A 230 17.36 8.68 -15.60
N ALA A 231 16.29 9.47 -15.69
CA ALA A 231 15.12 9.15 -16.50
C ALA A 231 15.02 10.15 -17.66
N SER A 232 15.07 9.64 -18.86
CA SER A 232 14.84 10.40 -20.10
C SER A 232 13.84 9.64 -20.95
N LYS A 233 13.33 10.25 -22.03
CA LYS A 233 12.33 9.61 -22.89
C LYS A 233 12.80 8.22 -23.39
N GLY A 234 12.20 7.18 -22.84
CA GLY A 234 12.48 5.77 -23.14
C GLY A 234 13.57 5.11 -22.32
N ASN A 235 14.31 5.87 -21.52
CA ASN A 235 15.38 5.32 -20.67
C ASN A 235 15.10 5.59 -19.18
N TYR A 236 15.44 4.60 -18.35
CA TYR A 236 15.46 4.72 -16.90
C TYR A 236 16.71 4.02 -16.38
N ILE A 237 17.66 4.78 -15.86
CA ILE A 237 18.97 4.27 -15.48
C ILE A 237 19.26 4.68 -14.05
N GLN A 238 19.38 3.70 -13.19
CA GLN A 238 19.88 3.89 -11.82
C GLN A 238 21.38 3.63 -11.75
N ASN A 239 22.04 4.27 -10.78
CA ASN A 239 23.36 3.92 -10.33
C ASN A 239 23.46 4.12 -8.81
N ILE A 240 24.35 3.37 -8.20
CA ILE A 240 24.70 3.51 -6.79
C ILE A 240 25.92 4.42 -6.71
N ILE A 241 25.89 5.38 -5.79
CA ILE A 241 26.94 6.36 -5.58
C ILE A 241 27.34 6.37 -4.12
N SER A 242 28.63 6.30 -3.84
CA SER A 242 29.16 6.45 -2.50
C SER A 242 29.16 7.92 -2.05
N ARG A 243 29.28 8.15 -0.75
CA ARG A 243 29.34 9.51 -0.17
C ARG A 243 30.45 10.39 -0.76
N ASP A 244 31.56 9.80 -1.23
CA ASP A 244 32.64 10.50 -1.92
C ASP A 244 32.34 10.88 -3.39
N GLY A 245 31.16 10.57 -3.88
CA GLY A 245 30.73 10.84 -5.25
C GLY A 245 31.15 9.77 -6.26
N THR A 246 31.72 8.64 -5.81
CA THR A 246 32.16 7.57 -6.71
C THR A 246 31.01 6.64 -7.09
N LEU A 247 30.77 6.46 -8.39
CA LEU A 247 29.79 5.50 -8.91
C LEU A 247 30.27 4.06 -8.70
N TRP A 248 29.35 3.17 -8.32
CA TRP A 248 29.65 1.74 -8.16
C TRP A 248 29.67 1.02 -9.50
N ASN A 249 28.74 1.35 -10.38
CA ASN A 249 28.73 0.80 -11.73
C ASN A 249 29.28 1.81 -12.73
N THR A 250 30.28 1.39 -13.48
CA THR A 250 30.94 2.20 -14.51
C THR A 250 30.47 1.89 -15.93
N THR A 251 29.51 0.97 -16.09
CA THR A 251 28.93 0.66 -17.41
C THR A 251 28.20 1.89 -17.95
N ASP A 252 28.61 2.32 -19.14
CA ASP A 252 28.01 3.46 -19.82
C ASP A 252 26.83 2.99 -20.66
N TYR A 253 25.64 3.51 -20.35
CA TYR A 253 24.39 3.28 -21.08
C TYR A 253 23.96 4.49 -21.93
N THR A 254 24.79 5.53 -22.06
CA THR A 254 24.40 6.79 -22.73
C THR A 254 24.08 6.63 -24.21
N GLY A 255 24.62 5.62 -24.87
CA GLY A 255 24.33 5.31 -26.27
C GLY A 255 23.08 4.45 -26.50
N GLU A 256 22.43 3.99 -25.43
CA GLU A 256 21.29 3.09 -25.50
C GLU A 256 19.96 3.83 -25.54
N SER A 257 18.95 3.18 -26.14
CA SER A 257 17.59 3.69 -26.16
C SER A 257 16.62 2.60 -25.70
N ASN A 258 15.57 3.00 -24.99
CA ASN A 258 14.53 2.09 -24.47
C ASN A 258 15.09 1.02 -23.51
N ILE A 259 16.04 1.44 -22.69
CA ILE A 259 16.61 0.60 -21.63
C ILE A 259 16.13 1.04 -20.24
N ARG A 260 15.85 0.05 -19.39
CA ARG A 260 15.64 0.24 -17.95
C ARG A 260 16.75 -0.51 -17.23
N VAL A 261 17.49 0.22 -16.40
CA VAL A 261 18.55 -0.30 -15.52
C VAL A 261 18.14 0.02 -14.09
N GLU A 262 17.99 -1.01 -13.29
CA GLU A 262 17.69 -0.89 -11.85
C GLU A 262 18.87 -1.48 -11.08
N MET A 263 19.21 -0.81 -9.99
CA MET A 263 20.31 -1.24 -9.12
C MET A 263 19.87 -1.27 -7.68
N SER A 264 20.31 -2.27 -6.96
CA SER A 264 20.08 -2.41 -5.52
C SER A 264 21.31 -2.99 -4.85
N VAL A 265 21.56 -2.58 -3.62
CA VAL A 265 22.65 -3.15 -2.81
C VAL A 265 22.17 -4.46 -2.21
N VAL A 266 22.97 -5.50 -2.35
CA VAL A 266 22.74 -6.82 -1.77
C VAL A 266 23.51 -6.94 -0.45
N ASN A 267 24.76 -6.49 -0.43
CA ASN A 267 25.60 -6.48 0.75
C ASN A 267 26.38 -5.14 0.81
N ALA A 268 25.97 -4.28 1.72
CA ALA A 268 26.55 -2.94 1.84
C ALA A 268 28.02 -2.99 2.33
N GLN A 269 28.34 -3.88 3.26
CA GLN A 269 29.68 -4.00 3.86
C GLN A 269 30.71 -4.47 2.82
N LYS A 270 30.32 -5.42 1.97
CA LYS A 270 31.16 -5.94 0.88
C LYS A 270 31.00 -5.18 -0.43
N ALA A 271 30.14 -4.16 -0.44
CA ALA A 271 29.78 -3.39 -1.62
C ALA A 271 29.35 -4.28 -2.81
N ILE A 272 28.53 -5.31 -2.51
CA ILE A 272 27.91 -6.19 -3.52
C ILE A 272 26.57 -5.58 -3.93
N TYR A 273 26.37 -5.46 -5.22
CA TYR A 273 25.16 -4.88 -5.78
C TYR A 273 24.62 -5.68 -6.97
N GLU A 274 23.30 -5.58 -7.15
CA GLU A 274 22.58 -6.15 -8.28
C GLU A 274 22.39 -5.09 -9.35
N VAL A 275 22.57 -5.50 -10.61
CA VAL A 275 22.19 -4.74 -11.79
C VAL A 275 21.16 -5.55 -12.57
N SER A 276 19.92 -5.06 -12.61
CA SER A 276 18.87 -5.62 -13.45
C SER A 276 18.66 -4.74 -14.67
N THR A 277 18.70 -5.32 -15.87
CA THR A 277 18.41 -4.59 -17.11
C THR A 277 17.19 -5.15 -17.81
N ARG A 278 16.40 -4.25 -18.39
CA ARG A 278 15.33 -4.58 -19.31
C ARG A 278 15.49 -3.72 -20.55
N ARG A 279 15.78 -4.35 -21.68
CA ARG A 279 15.97 -3.68 -22.96
C ARG A 279 14.83 -4.03 -23.90
N LYS A 280 14.21 -3.00 -24.49
CA LYS A 280 13.20 -3.19 -25.54
C LYS A 280 13.91 -3.34 -26.89
N VAL A 281 13.78 -4.52 -27.52
CA VAL A 281 14.45 -4.87 -28.78
C VAL A 281 13.42 -5.04 -29.90
N GLN A 282 13.68 -4.43 -31.04
CA GLN A 282 12.84 -4.60 -32.21
C GLN A 282 13.12 -5.94 -32.89
N THR A 283 12.09 -6.77 -33.10
CA THR A 283 12.22 -8.16 -33.62
C THR A 283 11.74 -8.32 -35.06
N GLY A 284 11.38 -7.25 -35.77
CA GLY A 284 10.83 -7.36 -37.15
C GLY A 284 11.61 -6.58 -38.20
N ASN A 285 11.89 -7.23 -39.35
CA ASN A 285 12.42 -6.61 -40.57
C ASN A 285 11.28 -6.08 -41.45
N GLY A 286 10.48 -5.14 -40.98
CA GLY A 286 9.37 -4.64 -41.78
C GLY A 286 8.54 -3.56 -41.06
N LYS A 287 7.50 -3.09 -41.75
CA LYS A 287 6.62 -2.01 -41.29
C LYS A 287 5.78 -2.34 -40.04
N ALA A 288 5.80 -3.57 -39.54
CA ALA A 288 5.23 -3.94 -38.27
C ALA A 288 6.34 -3.93 -37.19
N ASN A 289 6.31 -2.93 -36.31
CA ASN A 289 7.23 -2.84 -35.19
C ASN A 289 6.83 -3.86 -34.10
N SER A 290 7.23 -5.12 -34.24
CA SER A 290 7.18 -6.06 -33.13
C SER A 290 8.39 -5.84 -32.22
N TYR A 291 8.15 -5.84 -30.92
CA TYR A 291 9.19 -5.66 -29.92
C TYR A 291 9.19 -6.85 -28.97
N THR A 292 10.36 -7.22 -28.50
CA THR A 292 10.56 -8.14 -27.37
C THR A 292 11.36 -7.43 -26.30
N TYR A 293 11.36 -8.00 -25.09
CA TYR A 293 12.18 -7.51 -24.00
C TYR A 293 13.27 -8.51 -23.69
N GLU A 294 14.50 -8.03 -23.65
CA GLU A 294 15.63 -8.77 -23.13
C GLU A 294 15.88 -8.35 -21.68
N TYR A 295 16.02 -9.35 -20.82
CA TYR A 295 16.27 -9.17 -19.41
C TYR A 295 17.63 -9.73 -19.05
N SER A 296 18.37 -9.01 -18.23
CA SER A 296 19.57 -9.56 -17.61
C SER A 296 19.66 -9.16 -16.16
N LYS A 297 20.27 -10.00 -15.35
CA LYS A 297 20.50 -9.76 -13.94
C LYS A 297 21.91 -10.21 -13.56
N TYR A 298 22.66 -9.28 -13.03
CA TYR A 298 24.03 -9.51 -12.59
C TYR A 298 24.22 -9.07 -11.15
N LEU A 299 25.05 -9.80 -10.45
CA LEU A 299 25.64 -9.37 -9.18
C LEU A 299 27.08 -8.97 -9.44
N TYR A 300 27.52 -7.86 -8.84
CA TYR A 300 28.87 -7.36 -8.91
C TYR A 300 29.37 -6.93 -7.54
N SER A 301 30.65 -7.10 -7.29
CA SER A 301 31.33 -6.31 -6.27
C SER A 301 31.87 -5.01 -6.87
N ARG A 302 31.85 -3.93 -6.08
CA ARG A 302 32.34 -2.62 -6.52
C ARG A 302 33.81 -2.66 -6.93
N ASP A 303 34.63 -3.49 -6.28
CA ASP A 303 36.06 -3.66 -6.57
C ASP A 303 36.37 -4.59 -7.75
N GLY A 304 35.31 -5.17 -8.35
CA GLY A 304 35.46 -6.10 -9.48
C GLY A 304 35.93 -7.50 -9.12
N SER A 305 36.10 -7.82 -7.83
CA SER A 305 36.56 -9.15 -7.38
C SER A 305 35.51 -10.25 -7.58
N PHE A 306 34.24 -9.88 -7.67
CA PHE A 306 33.13 -10.79 -7.84
C PHE A 306 32.18 -10.33 -8.95
N SER A 307 31.76 -11.29 -9.79
CA SER A 307 30.66 -11.09 -10.72
C SER A 307 29.91 -12.39 -10.96
N MET A 308 28.59 -12.33 -11.03
CA MET A 308 27.72 -13.45 -11.32
C MET A 308 26.62 -13.04 -12.28
N ASN A 309 26.49 -13.68 -13.42
CA ASN A 309 25.28 -13.64 -14.22
C ASN A 309 24.27 -14.62 -13.62
N VAL A 310 23.17 -14.11 -13.11
CA VAL A 310 22.16 -14.91 -12.41
C VAL A 310 21.53 -15.96 -13.34
N GLN A 311 21.31 -15.63 -14.62
CA GLN A 311 20.72 -16.58 -15.58
C GLN A 311 21.69 -17.71 -15.93
N ASP A 312 22.96 -17.39 -16.13
CA ASP A 312 23.99 -18.41 -16.44
C ASP A 312 24.17 -19.35 -15.24
N GLU A 313 24.09 -18.82 -14.02
CA GLU A 313 24.19 -19.60 -12.80
C GLU A 313 22.99 -20.53 -12.62
N ILE A 314 21.77 -20.05 -12.90
CA ILE A 314 20.57 -20.89 -12.94
C ILE A 314 20.75 -22.05 -13.94
N GLN A 315 21.24 -21.76 -15.15
CA GLN A 315 21.49 -22.78 -16.18
C GLN A 315 22.54 -23.81 -15.73
N ARG A 316 23.63 -23.32 -15.10
CA ARG A 316 24.69 -24.18 -14.58
C ARG A 316 24.17 -25.15 -13.51
N LEU A 317 23.43 -24.63 -12.53
CA LEU A 317 22.85 -25.43 -11.44
C LEU A 317 21.81 -26.42 -11.94
N GLY A 318 20.93 -26.01 -12.83
CA GLY A 318 19.91 -26.90 -13.42
C GLY A 318 20.54 -28.01 -14.25
N THR A 319 21.57 -27.69 -15.02
CA THR A 319 22.32 -28.71 -15.79
C THR A 319 22.99 -29.71 -14.84
N GLN A 320 23.56 -29.28 -13.73
CA GLN A 320 24.11 -30.20 -12.72
C GLN A 320 23.06 -31.13 -12.11
N LYS A 321 21.80 -30.69 -12.04
CA LYS A 321 20.66 -31.48 -11.56
C LYS A 321 20.08 -32.40 -12.66
N GLY A 322 20.53 -32.28 -13.88
CA GLY A 322 20.03 -33.05 -15.04
C GLY A 322 18.69 -32.55 -15.54
N TYR A 323 18.33 -31.29 -15.28
CA TYR A 323 17.10 -30.69 -15.77
C TYR A 323 17.21 -30.33 -17.25
N THR A 324 16.12 -30.46 -17.98
CA THR A 324 16.10 -30.33 -19.44
C THR A 324 15.60 -28.98 -19.92
N ASN A 325 14.62 -28.40 -19.24
CA ASN A 325 14.04 -27.10 -19.57
C ASN A 325 14.19 -26.17 -18.34
N ILE A 326 15.38 -25.58 -18.24
CA ILE A 326 15.83 -24.93 -17.02
C ILE A 326 15.29 -23.50 -16.95
N SER A 327 14.62 -23.19 -15.85
CA SER A 327 14.25 -21.85 -15.42
C SER A 327 14.64 -21.65 -13.96
N GLY A 328 14.44 -20.45 -13.43
CA GLY A 328 14.71 -20.22 -12.02
C GLY A 328 14.29 -18.85 -11.53
N LEU A 329 14.27 -18.73 -10.22
CA LEU A 329 13.97 -17.53 -9.47
C LEU A 329 15.14 -17.17 -8.57
N TYR A 330 15.35 -15.90 -8.38
CA TYR A 330 16.42 -15.32 -7.60
C TYR A 330 15.82 -14.45 -6.49
N TYR A 331 16.41 -14.55 -5.31
CA TYR A 331 16.00 -13.78 -4.14
C TYR A 331 17.24 -13.25 -3.40
N THR A 332 17.08 -12.13 -2.72
CA THR A 332 18.04 -11.64 -1.73
C THR A 332 17.51 -11.91 -0.32
N MET A 333 18.40 -12.30 0.58
CA MET A 333 18.09 -12.56 1.99
C MET A 333 19.14 -11.88 2.84
N ASN A 334 18.84 -10.69 3.38
CA ASN A 334 19.82 -9.84 4.01
C ASN A 334 21.02 -9.63 3.07
N GLU A 335 22.21 -10.04 3.45
CA GLU A 335 23.42 -9.96 2.63
C GLU A 335 23.65 -11.16 1.70
N ASP A 336 22.73 -12.11 1.70
CA ASP A 336 22.81 -13.39 1.03
C ASP A 336 21.94 -13.48 -0.23
N VAL A 337 22.16 -14.53 -1.01
CA VAL A 337 21.45 -14.79 -2.26
C VAL A 337 20.90 -16.21 -2.27
N VAL A 338 19.65 -16.34 -2.71
CA VAL A 338 18.99 -17.62 -2.90
C VAL A 338 18.57 -17.79 -4.35
N ILE A 339 18.95 -18.90 -4.95
CA ILE A 339 18.53 -19.30 -6.30
C ILE A 339 17.65 -20.55 -6.20
N ASN A 340 16.43 -20.44 -6.72
CA ASN A 340 15.56 -21.59 -6.91
C ASN A 340 15.57 -21.98 -8.39
N VAL A 341 16.09 -23.15 -8.69
CA VAL A 341 16.16 -23.71 -10.06
C VAL A 341 14.99 -24.64 -10.29
N LEU A 342 14.39 -24.57 -11.45
CA LEU A 342 13.17 -25.28 -11.84
C LEU A 342 13.40 -26.04 -13.16
N ASP A 343 12.81 -27.22 -13.28
CA ASP A 343 12.66 -27.92 -14.54
C ASP A 343 11.23 -27.72 -15.06
N LEU A 344 11.07 -26.94 -16.13
CA LEU A 344 9.73 -26.63 -16.68
C LEU A 344 9.08 -27.82 -17.39
N ASP A 345 9.85 -28.88 -17.72
CA ASP A 345 9.29 -30.12 -18.26
C ASP A 345 8.81 -31.07 -17.17
N ASN A 346 9.14 -30.77 -15.91
CA ASN A 346 8.72 -31.57 -14.76
C ASN A 346 8.48 -30.69 -13.54
N ASP A 347 7.24 -30.33 -13.32
CA ASP A 347 6.82 -29.45 -12.23
C ASP A 347 7.15 -29.96 -10.81
N ASN A 348 7.38 -31.28 -10.67
CA ASN A 348 7.83 -31.87 -9.41
C ASN A 348 9.33 -31.68 -9.16
N SER A 349 10.08 -31.27 -10.17
CA SER A 349 11.52 -31.06 -10.09
C SER A 349 11.86 -29.61 -9.81
N GLY A 350 12.79 -29.44 -8.90
CA GLY A 350 13.36 -28.14 -8.54
C GLY A 350 14.37 -28.33 -7.41
N ALA A 351 15.22 -27.32 -7.25
CA ALA A 351 16.21 -27.28 -6.18
C ALA A 351 16.42 -25.85 -5.71
N VAL A 352 16.72 -25.66 -4.45
CA VAL A 352 16.97 -24.37 -3.83
C VAL A 352 18.42 -24.33 -3.38
N PHE A 353 19.12 -23.25 -3.73
CA PHE A 353 20.54 -23.05 -3.42
C PHE A 353 20.73 -21.73 -2.69
N GLY A 354 21.42 -21.77 -1.54
CA GLY A 354 21.82 -20.61 -0.77
C GLY A 354 23.26 -20.22 -1.07
N TYR A 355 23.52 -18.95 -1.25
CA TYR A 355 24.84 -18.34 -1.45
C TYR A 355 25.13 -17.42 -0.29
N ASP A 356 26.04 -17.83 0.57
CA ASP A 356 26.47 -17.10 1.75
C ASP A 356 27.38 -15.93 1.35
N GLY A 357 26.95 -14.73 1.64
CA GLY A 357 27.69 -13.50 1.42
C GLY A 357 28.96 -13.43 2.26
N ALA A 358 29.01 -14.03 3.46
CA ALA A 358 30.19 -14.09 4.30
C ALA A 358 31.31 -14.89 3.63
N ASN A 359 30.98 -15.93 2.88
CA ASN A 359 31.89 -16.76 2.10
C ASN A 359 32.15 -16.24 0.68
N GLY A 360 31.70 -15.02 0.34
CA GLY A 360 31.91 -14.41 -0.97
C GLY A 360 31.13 -15.05 -2.09
N TYR A 361 29.96 -15.58 -1.78
CA TYR A 361 29.04 -16.21 -2.74
C TYR A 361 29.61 -17.40 -3.52
N GLN A 362 30.57 -18.11 -2.93
CA GLN A 362 31.16 -19.31 -3.52
C GLN A 362 30.54 -20.58 -2.92
N ASN A 363 30.50 -21.65 -3.75
CA ASN A 363 30.05 -22.97 -3.30
C ASN A 363 28.65 -22.96 -2.65
N PRO A 364 27.60 -22.79 -3.46
CA PRO A 364 26.24 -22.73 -2.93
C PRO A 364 25.83 -23.98 -2.17
N THR A 365 25.12 -23.81 -1.08
CA THR A 365 24.55 -24.88 -0.28
C THR A 365 23.19 -25.26 -0.86
N GLU A 366 23.00 -26.55 -1.17
CA GLU A 366 21.68 -27.05 -1.56
C GLU A 366 20.81 -27.26 -0.33
N LEU A 367 19.62 -26.69 -0.37
CA LEU A 367 18.65 -26.68 0.72
C LEU A 367 17.52 -27.69 0.46
N LYS A 368 16.87 -28.20 1.53
CA LYS A 368 15.72 -29.09 1.39
C LYS A 368 14.56 -28.37 0.71
N GLY A 369 13.77 -29.13 -0.06
CA GLY A 369 12.62 -28.63 -0.79
C GLY A 369 12.93 -28.30 -2.25
N ASN A 370 11.88 -28.18 -3.04
CA ASN A 370 12.00 -27.90 -4.47
C ASN A 370 11.58 -26.48 -4.87
N ARG A 371 11.10 -25.69 -3.91
CA ARG A 371 10.68 -24.31 -4.11
C ARG A 371 11.07 -23.44 -2.92
N VAL A 372 11.36 -22.17 -3.19
CA VAL A 372 11.36 -21.13 -2.17
C VAL A 372 9.93 -20.82 -1.81
N GLY A 373 9.62 -20.87 -0.53
CA GLY A 373 8.32 -20.54 0.00
C GLY A 373 8.22 -19.04 0.29
N ALA A 374 9.12 -18.51 1.12
CA ALA A 374 9.20 -17.11 1.45
C ALA A 374 10.62 -16.74 1.90
N VAL A 375 10.99 -15.48 1.68
CA VAL A 375 12.25 -14.91 2.17
C VAL A 375 11.93 -13.71 3.05
N ASN A 376 12.36 -13.75 4.30
CA ASN A 376 12.31 -12.60 5.20
C ASN A 376 13.66 -11.89 5.19
N THR A 377 13.78 -10.90 4.35
CA THR A 377 15.03 -10.15 4.14
C THR A 377 15.43 -9.28 5.33
N ALA A 378 14.47 -8.89 6.17
CA ALA A 378 14.73 -8.04 7.33
C ALA A 378 15.34 -8.83 8.50
N GLU A 379 14.88 -10.09 8.67
CA GLU A 379 15.24 -10.96 9.79
C GLU A 379 16.23 -12.07 9.40
N GLY A 380 16.58 -12.15 8.11
CA GLY A 380 17.53 -13.15 7.63
C GLY A 380 17.02 -14.59 7.69
N TYR A 381 15.75 -14.83 7.38
CA TYR A 381 15.17 -16.18 7.36
C TYR A 381 14.64 -16.58 6.00
N LEU A 382 14.87 -17.83 5.64
CA LEU A 382 14.36 -18.48 4.43
C LEU A 382 13.45 -19.63 4.78
N LEU A 383 12.29 -19.68 4.16
CA LEU A 383 11.38 -20.80 4.22
C LEU A 383 11.33 -21.49 2.86
N THR A 384 11.56 -22.81 2.83
CA THR A 384 11.45 -23.62 1.62
C THR A 384 10.23 -24.54 1.69
N GLN A 385 9.77 -24.96 0.51
CA GLN A 385 8.59 -25.81 0.32
C GLN A 385 8.94 -27.02 -0.54
N GLN A 386 8.25 -28.11 -0.28
CA GLN A 386 8.11 -29.22 -1.20
C GLN A 386 6.77 -29.08 -1.89
N ARG A 387 6.76 -28.85 -3.20
CA ARG A 387 5.56 -28.87 -4.04
C ARG A 387 5.53 -30.13 -4.85
N THR A 388 4.37 -30.80 -4.85
CA THR A 388 4.13 -32.01 -5.63
C THR A 388 2.89 -31.78 -6.50
N TYR A 389 3.03 -31.98 -7.78
CA TYR A 389 1.96 -31.88 -8.76
C TYR A 389 1.52 -33.30 -9.13
N THR A 390 0.23 -33.55 -9.08
CA THR A 390 -0.38 -34.82 -9.47
C THR A 390 -1.35 -34.56 -10.60
N GLU A 391 -1.10 -35.15 -11.75
CA GLU A 391 -2.01 -35.10 -12.89
C GLU A 391 -3.15 -36.12 -12.72
N GLY A 392 -4.38 -35.62 -12.92
CA GLY A 392 -5.62 -36.36 -12.94
C GLY A 392 -6.60 -35.61 -13.84
N ASP A 393 -7.90 -35.72 -13.61
CA ASP A 393 -8.91 -34.92 -14.31
C ASP A 393 -8.73 -33.41 -14.01
N THR A 394 -8.04 -33.09 -12.93
CA THR A 394 -7.57 -31.74 -12.57
C THR A 394 -6.15 -31.82 -12.00
N VAL A 395 -5.34 -30.81 -12.24
CA VAL A 395 -4.02 -30.70 -11.63
C VAL A 395 -4.17 -30.38 -10.16
N ASN A 396 -3.73 -31.28 -9.29
CA ASN A 396 -3.69 -31.05 -7.85
C ASN A 396 -2.27 -30.69 -7.43
N VAL A 397 -2.14 -29.66 -6.60
CA VAL A 397 -0.87 -29.21 -6.04
C VAL A 397 -0.89 -29.43 -4.55
N ASP A 398 -0.02 -30.29 -4.04
CA ASP A 398 0.26 -30.42 -2.62
C ASP A 398 1.50 -29.60 -2.28
N VAL A 399 1.38 -28.73 -1.29
CA VAL A 399 2.45 -27.85 -0.83
C VAL A 399 2.70 -28.11 0.64
N ARG A 400 3.94 -28.44 0.97
CA ARG A 400 4.36 -28.69 2.36
C ARG A 400 5.59 -27.88 2.70
N LEU A 401 5.72 -27.46 3.95
CA LEU A 401 6.94 -26.84 4.45
C LEU A 401 8.08 -27.89 4.44
N ALA A 402 9.25 -27.50 3.93
CA ALA A 402 10.37 -28.43 3.77
C ALA A 402 11.57 -28.09 4.65
N GLY A 403 11.84 -26.82 4.86
CA GLY A 403 12.93 -26.34 5.70
C GLY A 403 12.77 -24.87 6.04
N MET A 404 13.29 -24.47 7.20
CA MET A 404 13.47 -23.08 7.58
C MET A 404 14.95 -22.88 7.93
N TYR A 405 15.56 -21.82 7.39
CA TYR A 405 16.98 -21.58 7.46
C TYR A 405 17.27 -20.17 7.94
N ASN A 406 18.37 -20.02 8.68
CA ASN A 406 18.93 -18.69 9.03
C ASN A 406 19.81 -18.15 7.90
N GLU A 407 20.49 -17.03 8.13
CA GLU A 407 21.40 -16.38 7.17
C GLU A 407 22.59 -17.27 6.79
N GLN A 408 23.06 -18.11 7.67
CA GLN A 408 24.16 -19.04 7.41
C GLN A 408 23.70 -20.33 6.70
N TYR A 409 22.42 -20.39 6.29
CA TYR A 409 21.77 -21.58 5.72
C TYR A 409 21.76 -22.79 6.64
N GLU A 410 21.86 -22.57 7.95
CA GLU A 410 21.65 -23.61 8.93
C GLU A 410 20.15 -23.89 9.07
N GLN A 411 19.78 -25.15 9.03
CA GLN A 411 18.38 -25.56 9.12
C GLN A 411 17.88 -25.42 10.56
N MET A 412 17.00 -24.45 10.79
CA MET A 412 16.45 -24.13 12.10
C MET A 412 15.23 -24.97 12.46
N ALA A 413 14.40 -25.33 11.47
CA ALA A 413 13.18 -26.09 11.67
C ALA A 413 12.90 -27.02 10.49
N PHE A 414 12.01 -27.99 10.71
CA PHE A 414 11.56 -29.00 9.74
C PHE A 414 12.68 -29.94 9.30
N THR A 415 13.60 -30.26 10.22
CA THR A 415 14.79 -31.09 9.94
C THR A 415 14.43 -32.50 9.47
N ASP A 416 13.35 -33.08 10.01
CA ASP A 416 12.88 -34.44 9.66
C ASP A 416 11.81 -34.46 8.56
N GLY A 417 11.57 -33.27 7.94
CA GLY A 417 10.48 -33.06 6.99
C GLY A 417 9.19 -32.74 7.74
N ALA A 418 8.68 -31.54 7.54
CA ALA A 418 7.42 -31.16 8.17
C ALA A 418 6.25 -31.77 7.41
N ASP A 419 5.33 -32.36 8.14
CA ASP A 419 4.03 -32.79 7.58
C ASP A 419 3.02 -31.64 7.61
N ILE A 420 3.52 -30.39 7.49
CA ILE A 420 2.69 -29.19 7.51
C ILE A 420 2.31 -28.84 6.08
N ALA A 421 1.09 -29.22 5.71
CA ALA A 421 0.50 -28.80 4.45
C ALA A 421 0.08 -27.33 4.53
N CYS A 422 0.34 -26.58 3.47
CA CYS A 422 -0.05 -25.18 3.39
C CYS A 422 -0.47 -24.83 1.96
N LYS A 423 -1.10 -23.66 1.80
CA LYS A 423 -1.45 -23.13 0.48
C LYS A 423 -0.38 -22.15 -0.02
N TYR A 424 -0.03 -21.19 0.80
CA TYR A 424 0.97 -20.18 0.54
C TYR A 424 1.76 -19.83 1.79
N THR A 425 2.94 -19.24 1.57
CA THR A 425 3.82 -18.74 2.62
C THR A 425 4.18 -17.28 2.33
N TYR A 426 4.22 -16.46 3.36
CA TYR A 426 4.47 -15.02 3.23
C TYR A 426 5.49 -14.57 4.28
N ARG A 427 6.33 -13.61 3.91
CA ARG A 427 7.24 -12.95 4.85
C ARG A 427 6.48 -12.01 5.78
N MET A 428 7.04 -11.78 6.95
CA MET A 428 6.69 -10.64 7.78
C MET A 428 7.52 -9.42 7.31
N TYR A 429 6.89 -8.26 7.21
CA TYR A 429 7.54 -7.05 6.65
C TYR A 429 8.29 -6.23 7.69
N TYR A 430 7.91 -6.35 8.98
CA TYR A 430 8.53 -5.65 10.08
C TYR A 430 9.17 -6.65 11.02
N ALA A 431 10.26 -6.21 11.65
CA ALA A 431 10.98 -7.01 12.61
C ALA A 431 10.06 -7.46 13.76
N ASN A 432 10.11 -8.75 14.07
CA ASN A 432 9.46 -9.35 15.22
C ASN A 432 10.40 -10.37 15.83
N GLU A 433 10.57 -10.32 17.14
CA GLU A 433 11.53 -11.19 17.83
C GLU A 433 11.14 -12.68 17.79
N LYS A 434 9.88 -12.99 17.54
CA LYS A 434 9.36 -14.35 17.57
C LYS A 434 8.87 -14.86 16.22
N TYR A 435 8.03 -14.11 15.51
CA TYR A 435 7.37 -14.55 14.29
C TYR A 435 8.07 -14.00 13.05
N VAL A 436 8.41 -14.87 12.11
CA VAL A 436 9.16 -14.52 10.89
C VAL A 436 8.38 -14.70 9.61
N PHE A 437 7.39 -15.60 9.62
CA PHE A 437 6.51 -15.85 8.48
C PHE A 437 5.04 -15.95 8.91
N ARG A 438 4.16 -15.70 7.97
CA ARG A 438 2.76 -16.11 8.05
C ARG A 438 2.50 -17.19 7.01
N ILE A 439 1.74 -18.19 7.36
CA ILE A 439 1.42 -19.33 6.52
C ILE A 439 -0.07 -19.32 6.23
N GLN A 440 -0.44 -19.39 4.96
CA GLN A 440 -1.82 -19.68 4.62
C GLN A 440 -2.03 -21.18 4.66
N ASN A 441 -2.93 -21.62 5.52
CA ASN A 441 -3.29 -23.02 5.72
C ASN A 441 -4.08 -23.53 4.49
N THR A 442 -4.26 -24.83 4.40
CA THR A 442 -5.00 -25.46 3.30
C THR A 442 -6.48 -25.09 3.28
N ASP A 443 -7.05 -24.77 4.45
CA ASP A 443 -8.42 -24.29 4.63
C ASP A 443 -8.60 -22.79 4.29
N GLY A 444 -7.52 -22.09 3.97
CA GLY A 444 -7.53 -20.66 3.63
C GLY A 444 -7.24 -19.73 4.79
N THR A 445 -7.23 -20.21 6.02
CA THR A 445 -6.85 -19.43 7.19
C THR A 445 -5.34 -19.15 7.23
N TYR A 446 -4.89 -18.32 8.16
CA TYR A 446 -3.48 -17.96 8.33
C TYR A 446 -2.98 -18.31 9.72
N SER A 447 -1.73 -18.71 9.80
CA SER A 447 -1.01 -18.93 11.05
C SER A 447 0.30 -18.16 11.06
N LEU A 448 0.75 -17.75 12.22
CA LEU A 448 2.08 -17.21 12.46
C LEU A 448 3.09 -18.33 12.64
N LEU A 449 4.20 -18.27 11.94
CA LEU A 449 5.31 -19.20 12.07
C LEU A 449 6.45 -18.52 12.82
N ASP A 450 6.84 -19.12 13.96
CA ASP A 450 7.93 -18.62 14.77
C ASP A 450 9.32 -19.12 14.29
N LYS A 451 10.37 -18.57 14.89
CA LYS A 451 11.77 -18.90 14.60
C LYS A 451 12.12 -20.38 14.89
N ASN A 452 11.30 -21.10 15.66
CA ASN A 452 11.49 -22.49 16.00
C ASN A 452 10.65 -23.45 15.14
N GLY A 453 9.87 -22.92 14.19
CA GLY A 453 9.03 -23.69 13.31
C GLY A 453 7.65 -24.04 13.88
N ASN A 454 7.21 -23.42 14.97
CA ASN A 454 5.89 -23.63 15.54
C ASN A 454 4.87 -22.69 14.88
N LEU A 455 3.69 -23.23 14.60
CA LEU A 455 2.55 -22.46 14.16
C LEU A 455 1.73 -21.97 15.35
N THR A 456 1.35 -20.70 15.32
CA THR A 456 0.54 -20.06 16.36
C THR A 456 -0.68 -19.39 15.74
N GLY A 457 -1.83 -19.59 16.34
CA GLY A 457 -3.10 -19.01 15.94
C GLY A 457 -3.64 -19.61 14.63
N VAL A 458 -4.90 -19.40 14.41
CA VAL A 458 -5.59 -19.68 13.16
C VAL A 458 -6.43 -18.45 12.86
N TYR A 459 -6.01 -17.66 11.90
CA TYR A 459 -6.57 -16.34 11.61
C TYR A 459 -7.06 -16.29 10.17
N SER A 460 -8.05 -15.50 9.91
CA SER A 460 -8.47 -15.25 8.53
C SER A 460 -7.58 -14.24 7.84
N SER A 461 -6.97 -13.37 8.62
CA SER A 461 -6.02 -12.38 8.10
C SER A 461 -4.98 -12.07 9.16
N ILE A 462 -3.79 -11.74 8.73
CA ILE A 462 -2.70 -11.27 9.59
C ILE A 462 -2.12 -10.02 8.98
N TYR A 463 -2.07 -8.93 9.74
CA TYR A 463 -1.44 -7.68 9.33
C TYR A 463 -0.34 -7.29 10.31
N GLN A 464 0.48 -6.35 9.87
CA GLN A 464 1.52 -5.74 10.70
C GLN A 464 1.31 -4.23 10.72
N GLU A 465 1.36 -3.66 11.91
CA GLU A 465 1.20 -2.23 12.15
C GLU A 465 2.41 -1.66 12.90
N LYS A 466 2.76 -0.43 12.57
CA LYS A 466 3.74 0.40 13.30
C LYS A 466 3.05 1.62 13.89
N GLY A 467 1.93 1.43 14.58
CA GLY A 467 1.18 2.53 15.17
C GLY A 467 0.86 3.64 14.17
N ARG A 468 0.18 3.30 13.07
CA ARG A 468 -0.09 4.26 12.00
C ARG A 468 -1.58 4.48 11.81
N ILE A 469 -2.08 5.53 12.43
CA ILE A 469 -3.37 6.09 12.03
C ILE A 469 -3.14 7.25 11.08
N PRO A 470 -3.80 7.29 9.92
CA PRO A 470 -3.74 8.44 9.04
C PRO A 470 -4.09 9.72 9.81
N ASN A 471 -3.21 10.70 9.76
CA ASN A 471 -3.31 12.00 10.45
C ASN A 471 -3.01 11.97 11.95
N ASN A 472 -2.55 10.88 12.53
CA ASN A 472 -2.09 10.86 13.90
C ASN A 472 -0.55 10.87 14.01
N ARG A 473 -0.04 11.28 15.15
CA ARG A 473 1.29 11.87 15.33
C ARG A 473 2.24 11.04 16.15
N ARG A 474 1.67 10.08 16.86
CA ARG A 474 2.42 9.23 17.73
C ARG A 474 2.76 7.99 16.96
N HIS A 475 4.03 7.69 16.86
CA HIS A 475 4.53 6.46 16.30
C HIS A 475 5.24 5.73 17.42
N THR A 476 4.74 4.57 17.78
CA THR A 476 5.62 3.65 18.52
C THR A 476 6.70 3.17 17.56
N SER A 477 7.92 3.02 18.06
CA SER A 477 9.02 2.42 17.31
C SER A 477 8.78 0.93 17.08
N GLU A 478 7.91 0.32 17.86
CA GLU A 478 7.62 -1.11 17.84
C GLU A 478 6.60 -1.48 16.76
N ALA A 479 6.79 -2.66 16.18
CA ALA A 479 5.85 -3.26 15.24
C ALA A 479 4.93 -4.24 15.97
N TYR A 480 3.63 -4.14 15.67
CA TYR A 480 2.60 -5.04 16.21
C TYR A 480 2.07 -5.95 15.13
N ILE A 481 1.67 -7.15 15.52
CA ILE A 481 1.01 -8.10 14.64
C ILE A 481 -0.44 -8.24 15.09
N GLY A 482 -1.37 -7.94 14.19
CA GLY A 482 -2.78 -8.22 14.37
C GLY A 482 -3.13 -9.55 13.70
N GLY A 483 -3.51 -10.53 14.49
CA GLY A 483 -4.16 -11.74 14.03
C GLY A 483 -5.67 -11.49 14.02
N VAL A 484 -6.26 -11.43 12.82
CA VAL A 484 -7.62 -10.97 12.65
C VAL A 484 -8.52 -12.13 12.32
N ASN A 485 -9.59 -12.28 13.06
CA ASN A 485 -10.65 -13.20 12.79
C ASN A 485 -11.93 -12.44 12.52
N GLY A 486 -12.64 -12.84 11.48
CA GLY A 486 -13.91 -12.35 11.17
C GLY A 486 -13.95 -11.29 10.10
N ASN A 487 -15.05 -10.59 9.97
CA ASN A 487 -15.39 -9.78 8.84
C ASN A 487 -16.19 -8.54 9.25
N ALA A 488 -16.28 -7.59 8.40
CA ALA A 488 -16.60 -6.21 8.64
C ALA A 488 -18.06 -5.83 8.70
N ALA A 489 -19.01 -6.63 8.36
CA ALA A 489 -20.37 -6.15 8.60
C ALA A 489 -20.88 -6.59 9.95
N ASP A 490 -20.20 -7.54 10.54
CA ASP A 490 -20.67 -8.11 11.78
C ASP A 490 -19.63 -8.18 12.87
N GLY A 491 -18.44 -7.70 12.60
CA GLY A 491 -17.41 -7.50 13.55
C GLY A 491 -16.18 -8.31 13.28
N TYR A 492 -15.13 -7.71 13.61
CA TYR A 492 -13.83 -8.32 13.67
C TYR A 492 -13.47 -8.60 15.11
N THR A 493 -12.64 -9.63 15.43
CA THR A 493 -11.71 -9.52 16.55
C THR A 493 -10.28 -9.49 16.09
N THR A 494 -9.46 -8.93 16.90
CA THR A 494 -8.04 -8.90 16.68
C THR A 494 -7.32 -9.43 17.91
N ASP A 495 -6.49 -10.44 17.71
CA ASP A 495 -5.42 -10.78 18.63
C ASP A 495 -4.23 -9.87 18.33
N LEU A 496 -3.78 -9.11 19.31
CA LEU A 496 -2.65 -8.21 19.14
C LEU A 496 -1.40 -8.79 19.79
N TYR A 497 -0.33 -8.85 19.01
CA TYR A 497 0.98 -9.29 19.46
C TYR A 497 1.97 -8.11 19.39
N ASN A 498 2.77 -7.94 20.43
CA ASN A 498 3.82 -6.93 20.47
C ASN A 498 5.07 -7.38 19.67
N ALA A 499 6.08 -6.53 19.63
CA ALA A 499 7.32 -6.80 18.90
C ALA A 499 8.06 -8.05 19.40
N GLN A 500 7.91 -8.42 20.66
CA GLN A 500 8.46 -9.63 21.27
C GLN A 500 7.66 -10.89 20.92
N GLY A 501 6.50 -10.73 20.27
CA GLY A 501 5.62 -11.82 19.88
C GLY A 501 4.74 -12.35 21.02
N ASN A 502 4.58 -11.59 22.10
CA ASN A 502 3.62 -11.88 23.14
C ASN A 502 2.24 -11.38 22.74
N LYS A 503 1.23 -12.23 22.94
CA LYS A 503 -0.16 -11.79 22.76
C LYS A 503 -0.54 -10.87 23.92
N ILE A 504 -0.69 -9.60 23.63
CA ILE A 504 -0.99 -8.56 24.64
C ILE A 504 -2.48 -8.26 24.75
N ILE A 505 -3.23 -8.51 23.68
CA ILE A 505 -4.69 -8.36 23.67
C ILE A 505 -5.25 -9.59 22.94
N SER A 506 -6.32 -10.18 23.49
CA SER A 506 -7.07 -11.26 22.87
C SER A 506 -8.46 -10.76 22.50
N ASP A 507 -8.93 -11.19 21.33
CA ASP A 507 -10.33 -11.04 20.91
C ASP A 507 -10.85 -9.60 20.99
N PHE A 508 -10.01 -8.64 20.66
CA PHE A 508 -10.36 -7.22 20.63
C PHE A 508 -11.52 -6.96 19.64
N PRO A 509 -12.61 -6.32 20.05
CA PRO A 509 -13.75 -6.11 19.20
C PRO A 509 -13.50 -5.09 18.10
N GLY A 510 -13.43 -5.55 16.87
CA GLY A 510 -13.19 -4.74 15.69
C GLY A 510 -11.79 -4.89 15.11
N TYR A 511 -11.55 -4.17 14.03
CA TYR A 511 -10.20 -4.01 13.47
C TYR A 511 -9.41 -3.10 14.40
N ALA A 512 -8.34 -3.60 14.96
CA ALA A 512 -7.52 -2.85 15.89
C ALA A 512 -6.50 -2.00 15.14
N ASP A 513 -6.59 -0.69 15.26
CA ASP A 513 -5.54 0.23 14.87
C ASP A 513 -4.91 0.82 16.14
N ILE A 514 -3.63 1.09 16.11
CA ILE A 514 -2.86 1.46 17.28
C ILE A 514 -2.25 2.83 17.08
N ASP A 515 -2.33 3.64 18.10
CA ASP A 515 -1.49 4.82 18.29
C ASP A 515 -0.81 4.70 19.64
N GLY A 516 0.38 5.23 19.82
CA GLY A 516 1.04 5.07 21.11
C GLY A 516 2.31 5.87 21.29
N THR A 517 2.68 5.96 22.53
CA THR A 517 3.97 6.44 23.03
C THR A 517 4.89 5.24 23.30
N ASN A 518 6.02 5.46 23.97
CA ASN A 518 6.91 4.37 24.36
C ASN A 518 6.36 3.54 25.53
N ASP A 519 5.37 4.04 26.26
CA ASP A 519 4.85 3.41 27.47
C ASP A 519 3.40 2.95 27.33
N TYR A 520 2.59 3.64 26.50
CA TYR A 520 1.16 3.39 26.41
C TYR A 520 0.64 3.34 24.98
N LEU A 521 -0.43 2.58 24.79
CA LEU A 521 -1.14 2.41 23.53
C LEU A 521 -2.56 2.93 23.63
N LEU A 522 -3.02 3.65 22.63
CA LEU A 522 -4.42 3.92 22.34
C LEU A 522 -4.86 3.00 21.22
N VAL A 523 -5.74 2.08 21.54
CA VAL A 523 -6.27 1.12 20.57
C VAL A 523 -7.59 1.65 20.06
N TYR A 524 -7.68 1.76 18.76
CA TYR A 524 -8.87 2.18 18.04
C TYR A 524 -9.56 0.98 17.43
N THR A 525 -10.87 1.06 17.38
CA THR A 525 -11.69 0.12 16.62
C THR A 525 -12.32 0.80 15.42
N ARG A 526 -12.48 0.06 14.33
CA ARG A 526 -13.31 0.44 13.20
C ARG A 526 -14.06 -0.78 12.66
N LYS A 527 -15.23 -0.54 12.13
CA LYS A 527 -16.09 -1.60 11.59
C LYS A 527 -15.77 -1.95 10.14
N SER A 528 -15.27 -0.97 9.36
CA SER A 528 -14.83 -1.17 7.97
C SER A 528 -13.60 -0.30 7.67
N ILE A 529 -12.95 -0.53 6.54
CA ILE A 529 -11.82 0.31 6.09
C ILE A 529 -12.26 1.75 5.82
N GLU A 530 -13.52 1.97 5.50
CA GLU A 530 -14.10 3.29 5.23
C GLU A 530 -14.64 4.00 6.47
N ASP A 531 -14.79 3.28 7.57
CA ASP A 531 -15.29 3.85 8.82
C ASP A 531 -14.23 4.69 9.52
N ASP A 532 -14.68 5.73 10.21
CA ASP A 532 -13.82 6.51 11.08
C ASP A 532 -13.33 5.67 12.26
N TYR A 533 -12.07 5.81 12.58
CA TYR A 533 -11.46 5.23 13.78
C TYR A 533 -12.15 5.74 15.04
N LYS A 534 -12.52 4.84 15.93
CA LYS A 534 -13.06 5.17 17.24
C LYS A 534 -12.11 4.67 18.30
N ALA A 535 -11.60 5.57 19.12
CA ALA A 535 -10.79 5.17 20.27
C ALA A 535 -11.62 4.25 21.18
N TYR A 536 -11.05 3.11 21.52
CA TYR A 536 -11.73 2.06 22.28
C TYR A 536 -11.13 1.90 23.67
N MET A 537 -9.80 1.78 23.78
CA MET A 537 -9.15 1.63 25.07
C MET A 537 -7.73 2.22 25.07
N ILE A 538 -7.28 2.52 26.28
CA ILE A 538 -5.87 2.81 26.59
C ILE A 538 -5.32 1.62 27.36
N CYS A 539 -4.16 1.13 26.99
CA CYS A 539 -3.45 0.06 27.67
C CYS A 539 -1.93 0.31 27.65
N ASP A 540 -1.19 -0.43 28.46
CA ASP A 540 0.26 -0.48 28.33
C ASP A 540 0.72 -1.45 27.22
N HIS A 541 2.02 -1.53 26.96
CA HIS A 541 2.61 -2.44 25.97
C HIS A 541 2.53 -3.93 26.33
N ASN A 542 2.07 -4.26 27.53
CA ASN A 542 1.77 -5.63 27.97
C ASN A 542 0.28 -5.98 27.81
N GLY A 543 -0.55 -5.00 27.41
CA GLY A 543 -1.99 -5.18 27.24
C GLY A 543 -2.80 -4.98 28.50
N ASN A 544 -2.20 -4.48 29.58
CA ASN A 544 -2.94 -4.12 30.78
C ASN A 544 -3.82 -2.90 30.49
N VAL A 545 -5.13 -3.10 30.54
CA VAL A 545 -6.11 -2.07 30.20
C VAL A 545 -6.21 -1.05 31.33
N LEU A 546 -6.01 0.23 30.98
CA LEU A 546 -6.10 1.33 31.91
C LEU A 546 -7.45 2.05 31.84
N MET A 547 -8.04 2.08 30.63
CA MET A 547 -9.34 2.68 30.41
C MET A 547 -9.97 2.13 29.14
N THR A 548 -11.30 1.96 29.15
CA THR A 548 -12.11 1.68 27.96
C THR A 548 -13.08 2.83 27.66
N ASN A 549 -13.70 2.80 26.49
CA ASN A 549 -14.71 3.78 26.09
C ASN A 549 -16.12 3.52 26.66
N GLU A 550 -16.28 2.58 27.57
CA GLU A 550 -17.59 2.18 28.11
C GLU A 550 -18.23 3.26 28.98
N GLN A 551 -17.44 3.92 29.82
CA GLN A 551 -17.95 4.93 30.74
C GLN A 551 -18.01 6.33 30.13
N TYR A 552 -17.06 6.65 29.24
CA TYR A 552 -16.92 7.90 28.51
C TYR A 552 -16.51 7.61 27.09
N GLY A 553 -16.96 8.41 26.14
CA GLY A 553 -16.36 8.38 24.81
C GLY A 553 -14.88 8.71 24.92
N LEU A 554 -14.00 7.81 24.52
CA LEU A 554 -12.56 8.03 24.48
C LEU A 554 -12.20 8.76 23.18
N TYR A 555 -11.24 9.68 23.28
CA TYR A 555 -10.85 10.51 22.13
C TYR A 555 -9.35 10.45 21.85
N ASP A 556 -8.53 10.62 22.90
CA ASP A 556 -7.07 10.69 22.81
C ASP A 556 -6.47 10.46 24.20
N PHE A 557 -5.16 10.40 24.30
CA PHE A 557 -4.45 10.45 25.57
C PHE A 557 -3.13 11.23 25.42
N PHE A 558 -2.56 11.64 26.52
CA PHE A 558 -1.20 12.16 26.54
C PHE A 558 -0.55 11.92 27.90
N GLU A 559 0.75 11.78 27.88
CA GLU A 559 1.60 11.68 29.05
C GLU A 559 2.06 13.09 29.43
N THR A 560 2.05 13.36 30.69
CA THR A 560 2.55 14.62 31.25
C THR A 560 4.04 14.52 31.57
N ASP A 561 4.74 15.66 31.72
CA ASP A 561 6.17 15.66 32.01
C ASP A 561 6.49 15.01 33.39
N ASP A 562 5.54 14.92 34.27
CA ASP A 562 5.65 14.21 35.55
C ASP A 562 5.33 12.72 35.47
N GLY A 563 5.09 12.20 34.26
CA GLY A 563 4.78 10.79 34.00
C GLY A 563 3.33 10.40 34.27
N ALA A 564 2.43 11.35 34.48
CA ALA A 564 1.01 11.04 34.63
C ALA A 564 0.37 10.84 33.26
N LEU A 565 -0.56 9.87 33.17
CA LEU A 565 -1.34 9.60 31.98
C LEU A 565 -2.71 10.28 32.08
N LEU A 566 -3.04 11.09 31.07
CA LEU A 566 -4.33 11.76 30.95
C LEU A 566 -5.10 11.19 29.75
N ALA A 567 -6.26 10.60 30.01
CA ALA A 567 -7.20 10.19 28.97
C ALA A 567 -8.13 11.35 28.59
N CYS A 568 -8.17 11.70 27.31
CA CYS A 568 -9.11 12.68 26.78
C CYS A 568 -10.44 12.00 26.51
N VAL A 569 -11.48 12.44 27.21
CA VAL A 569 -12.79 11.80 27.15
C VAL A 569 -13.90 12.77 26.81
N TYR A 570 -15.05 12.25 26.41
CA TYR A 570 -16.26 13.07 26.22
C TYR A 570 -17.51 12.33 26.71
N ASN A 571 -18.47 13.10 27.17
CA ASN A 571 -19.86 12.64 27.36
C ASN A 571 -20.75 13.29 26.33
N THR A 572 -21.75 12.57 25.91
CA THR A 572 -22.80 13.11 25.00
C THR A 572 -24.03 13.42 25.88
N ASP A 573 -24.50 14.67 25.87
CA ASP A 573 -25.71 15.04 26.57
C ASP A 573 -26.98 14.56 25.84
N ALA A 574 -28.16 14.79 26.48
CA ALA A 574 -29.44 14.37 25.92
C ALA A 574 -29.78 15.02 24.57
N ASP A 575 -29.17 16.14 24.23
CA ASP A 575 -29.36 16.87 22.98
C ASP A 575 -28.33 16.47 21.91
N GLY A 576 -27.44 15.51 22.21
CA GLY A 576 -26.41 15.00 21.29
C GLY A 576 -25.10 15.80 21.31
N ASN A 577 -24.96 16.80 22.16
CA ASN A 577 -23.73 17.60 22.23
C ASN A 577 -22.67 16.91 23.07
N LYS A 578 -21.43 16.86 22.54
CA LYS A 578 -20.29 16.28 23.26
C LYS A 578 -19.68 17.28 24.23
N LYS A 579 -19.55 16.90 25.49
CA LYS A 579 -18.80 17.61 26.51
C LYS A 579 -17.50 16.91 26.79
N PHE A 580 -16.40 17.58 26.52
CA PHE A 580 -15.05 17.04 26.64
C PHE A 580 -14.46 17.24 28.01
N GLY A 581 -13.59 16.35 28.43
CA GLY A 581 -12.86 16.37 29.69
C GLY A 581 -11.58 15.56 29.61
N ALA A 582 -10.85 15.52 30.69
CA ALA A 582 -9.74 14.61 30.90
C ALA A 582 -9.95 13.82 32.17
N VAL A 583 -9.47 12.59 32.18
CA VAL A 583 -9.41 11.72 33.35
C VAL A 583 -7.94 11.38 33.55
N LYS A 584 -7.41 11.67 34.74
CA LYS A 584 -6.07 11.24 35.11
C LYS A 584 -6.13 9.77 35.46
N LEU A 585 -5.38 8.96 34.72
CA LEU A 585 -5.31 7.54 34.97
C LEU A 585 -4.22 7.26 36.04
N HIS A 586 -4.59 6.55 37.07
CA HIS A 586 -3.64 6.08 38.08
C HIS A 586 -3.21 4.65 37.75
N VAL A 587 -1.93 4.38 37.79
CA VAL A 587 -1.33 3.08 37.49
C VAL A 587 -1.43 2.09 38.67
N GLU A 588 -2.12 2.45 39.73
CA GLU A 588 -2.31 1.53 40.89
C GLU A 588 -3.78 1.32 41.24
N ASP A 589 -4.08 0.06 41.44
CA ASP A 589 -5.23 -0.57 42.10
C ASP A 589 -6.55 -0.77 41.32
N THR A 590 -6.85 -2.04 41.21
CA THR A 590 -8.11 -2.62 40.69
C THR A 590 -9.31 -2.34 41.61
N PRO A 591 -10.51 -2.08 41.06
CA PRO A 591 -11.73 -1.98 41.83
C PRO A 591 -12.59 -3.25 41.81
N GLN A 592 -13.41 -3.37 42.83
CA GLN A 592 -14.26 -4.53 43.14
C GLN A 592 -15.76 -4.33 42.79
N PRO A 593 -16.57 -5.40 42.69
CA PRO A 593 -17.71 -5.53 41.81
C PRO A 593 -19.06 -5.17 42.40
N ALA A 594 -19.95 -4.75 41.51
CA ALA A 594 -21.41 -4.75 41.69
C ALA A 594 -21.98 -6.11 41.23
N GLY A 595 -23.14 -6.47 41.73
CA GLY A 595 -23.80 -7.74 41.61
C GLY A 595 -23.77 -8.46 40.25
N ARG A 596 -23.78 -9.78 40.23
CA ARG A 596 -23.57 -10.60 39.04
C ARG A 596 -24.59 -10.31 37.95
N ASN A 597 -24.14 -9.72 36.87
CA ASN A 597 -24.85 -9.54 35.62
C ASN A 597 -23.91 -9.86 34.45
N GLY A 598 -24.43 -10.43 33.37
CA GLY A 598 -23.64 -10.86 32.23
C GLY A 598 -22.93 -12.19 32.47
N LEU A 599 -21.83 -12.45 31.75
CA LEU A 599 -21.07 -13.68 31.85
C LEU A 599 -20.20 -13.73 33.11
N VAL A 600 -20.37 -14.75 33.92
CA VAL A 600 -19.59 -14.99 35.14
C VAL A 600 -19.03 -16.42 35.11
N PHE A 601 -17.76 -16.55 35.50
CA PHE A 601 -17.13 -17.85 35.66
C PHE A 601 -17.41 -18.39 37.06
N ASP A 602 -18.14 -19.46 37.11
CA ASP A 602 -18.52 -20.07 38.38
C ASP A 602 -17.44 -21.01 38.98
N ALA A 603 -17.53 -21.22 40.24
CA ALA A 603 -16.56 -22.05 40.99
C ALA A 603 -16.48 -23.51 40.49
N ASP A 604 -17.46 -23.99 39.74
CA ASP A 604 -17.48 -25.28 39.06
C ASP A 604 -16.81 -25.30 37.69
N GLY A 605 -16.21 -24.15 37.27
CA GLY A 605 -15.48 -24.04 36.02
C GLY A 605 -16.36 -23.81 34.81
N VAL A 606 -17.59 -23.38 34.98
CA VAL A 606 -18.54 -23.11 33.89
C VAL A 606 -18.85 -21.64 33.77
N TRP A 607 -18.77 -21.10 32.54
CA TRP A 607 -19.25 -19.77 32.23
C TRP A 607 -20.77 -19.74 32.09
N ARG A 608 -21.46 -18.94 32.93
CA ARG A 608 -22.90 -18.78 32.92
C ARG A 608 -23.32 -17.32 32.78
N TYR A 609 -24.42 -17.09 32.07
CA TYR A 609 -25.02 -15.78 31.94
C TYR A 609 -25.93 -15.50 33.13
N TYR A 610 -25.68 -14.41 33.83
CA TYR A 610 -26.41 -13.98 34.99
C TYR A 610 -27.24 -12.75 34.68
N ALA A 611 -28.46 -12.72 35.20
CA ALA A 611 -29.30 -11.53 35.26
C ALA A 611 -29.76 -11.35 36.70
N ASN A 612 -29.44 -10.21 37.30
CA ASN A 612 -29.77 -9.89 38.70
C ASN A 612 -29.38 -10.99 39.70
N ASP A 613 -28.12 -11.38 39.70
CA ASP A 613 -27.54 -12.44 40.54
C ASP A 613 -28.04 -13.90 40.35
N ALA A 614 -28.94 -14.15 39.42
CA ALA A 614 -29.41 -15.48 39.07
C ALA A 614 -28.95 -15.88 37.65
N VAL A 615 -28.66 -17.20 37.47
CA VAL A 615 -28.37 -17.70 36.11
C VAL A 615 -29.63 -17.63 35.28
N ASP A 616 -29.55 -16.93 34.13
CA ASP A 616 -30.63 -16.86 33.18
C ASP A 616 -30.52 -17.98 32.14
N TYR A 617 -31.13 -19.12 32.43
CA TYR A 617 -31.16 -20.26 31.51
C TYR A 617 -32.03 -20.03 30.27
N SER A 618 -32.79 -18.94 30.20
CA SER A 618 -33.56 -18.59 29.01
C SER A 618 -32.74 -17.80 27.99
N TYR A 619 -31.59 -17.26 28.41
CA TYR A 619 -30.76 -16.45 27.55
C TYR A 619 -30.09 -17.29 26.47
N ALA A 620 -30.32 -16.92 25.24
CA ALA A 620 -29.67 -17.49 24.06
C ALA A 620 -29.28 -16.35 23.11
N GLY A 621 -28.01 -16.02 23.04
CA GLY A 621 -27.57 -14.87 22.27
C GLY A 621 -26.04 -14.74 22.34
N LEU A 622 -25.56 -13.52 22.17
CA LEU A 622 -24.16 -13.18 22.39
C LEU A 622 -24.02 -12.35 23.67
N ALA A 623 -23.06 -12.69 24.49
CA ALA A 623 -22.72 -11.93 25.69
C ALA A 623 -21.21 -11.78 25.82
N ALA A 624 -20.77 -10.64 26.34
CA ALA A 624 -19.36 -10.32 26.51
C ALA A 624 -18.89 -10.50 27.95
N ASN A 625 -17.62 -10.86 28.13
CA ASN A 625 -16.88 -10.75 29.37
C ASN A 625 -15.48 -10.17 29.10
N GLU A 626 -14.60 -10.17 30.08
CA GLU A 626 -13.22 -9.70 29.95
C GLU A 626 -12.39 -10.46 28.93
N TYR A 627 -12.83 -11.65 28.49
CA TYR A 627 -12.15 -12.49 27.50
C TYR A 627 -12.76 -12.39 26.10
N GLY A 628 -13.86 -11.62 25.92
CA GLY A 628 -14.48 -11.41 24.62
C GLY A 628 -15.98 -11.69 24.57
N TRP A 629 -16.51 -11.83 23.37
CA TRP A 629 -17.91 -12.16 23.10
C TRP A 629 -18.12 -13.65 22.88
N TRP A 630 -19.12 -14.19 23.55
CA TRP A 630 -19.40 -15.61 23.57
C TRP A 630 -20.81 -15.92 23.13
N LYS A 631 -20.95 -17.04 22.43
CA LYS A 631 -22.28 -17.61 22.14
C LYS A 631 -22.82 -18.29 23.38
N ILE A 632 -24.01 -17.86 23.77
CA ILE A 632 -24.71 -18.41 24.92
C ILE A 632 -25.88 -19.23 24.40
N THR A 633 -26.01 -20.43 24.89
CA THR A 633 -27.11 -21.34 24.65
C THR A 633 -27.58 -21.86 26.01
N ASN A 634 -28.87 -21.68 26.33
CA ASN A 634 -29.46 -22.05 27.62
C ASN A 634 -28.65 -21.51 28.84
N GLY A 635 -28.29 -20.22 28.78
CA GLY A 635 -27.59 -19.51 29.84
C GLY A 635 -26.17 -19.94 30.09
N THR A 636 -25.56 -20.78 29.24
CA THR A 636 -24.16 -21.22 29.31
C THR A 636 -23.43 -20.93 28.01
N VAL A 637 -22.12 -20.73 28.09
CA VAL A 637 -21.28 -20.58 26.88
C VAL A 637 -21.33 -21.88 26.09
N ASP A 638 -21.64 -21.78 24.83
CA ASP A 638 -21.69 -22.89 23.88
C ASP A 638 -20.39 -22.99 23.07
N PHE A 639 -19.41 -23.67 23.63
CA PHE A 639 -18.10 -23.89 23.00
C PHE A 639 -18.14 -24.77 21.73
N THR A 640 -19.30 -25.28 21.34
CA THR A 640 -19.44 -26.09 20.12
C THR A 640 -19.93 -25.29 18.93
N TYR A 641 -20.43 -24.10 19.17
CA TYR A 641 -21.03 -23.28 18.12
C TYR A 641 -19.96 -22.72 17.17
N THR A 642 -20.15 -22.92 15.88
CA THR A 642 -19.35 -22.30 14.81
C THR A 642 -20.31 -21.82 13.73
N GLY A 643 -20.20 -20.57 13.32
CA GLY A 643 -21.07 -19.94 12.32
C GLY A 643 -21.41 -18.51 12.65
N LEU A 644 -22.28 -17.89 11.87
CA LEU A 644 -22.73 -16.52 12.09
C LEU A 644 -23.77 -16.45 13.21
N ALA A 645 -23.58 -15.53 14.15
CA ALA A 645 -24.54 -15.23 15.21
C ALA A 645 -24.79 -13.72 15.29
N TYR A 646 -26.01 -13.34 15.66
CA TYR A 646 -26.47 -11.95 15.63
C TYR A 646 -26.57 -11.34 17.04
N ASN A 647 -26.20 -10.06 17.19
CA ASN A 647 -26.51 -9.23 18.34
C ASN A 647 -26.89 -7.80 17.90
N ASP A 648 -27.12 -6.89 18.84
CA ASP A 648 -27.50 -5.48 18.55
C ASP A 648 -26.45 -4.68 17.76
N TYR A 649 -25.23 -5.21 17.64
CA TYR A 649 -24.14 -4.60 16.88
C TYR A 649 -23.99 -5.23 15.48
N GLY A 650 -24.68 -6.36 15.20
CA GLY A 650 -24.69 -7.01 13.90
C GLY A 650 -24.46 -8.53 13.93
N TRP A 651 -24.05 -9.08 12.77
CA TRP A 651 -23.74 -10.50 12.57
C TRP A 651 -22.27 -10.79 12.78
N TRP A 652 -21.97 -11.73 13.67
CA TRP A 652 -20.61 -12.11 14.06
C TRP A 652 -20.31 -13.55 13.72
N TYR A 653 -19.12 -13.81 13.22
CA TYR A 653 -18.65 -15.16 13.02
C TYR A 653 -18.06 -15.72 14.31
N MET A 654 -18.54 -16.88 14.69
CA MET A 654 -18.14 -17.57 15.91
C MET A 654 -17.37 -18.82 15.57
N THR A 655 -16.31 -19.09 16.31
CA THR A 655 -15.60 -20.38 16.31
C THR A 655 -15.48 -20.86 17.74
N ASN A 656 -15.90 -22.11 17.99
CA ASN A 656 -15.89 -22.68 19.35
C ASN A 656 -16.59 -21.78 20.37
N GLY A 657 -17.73 -21.19 19.98
CA GLY A 657 -18.55 -20.36 20.85
C GLY A 657 -18.05 -18.96 21.12
N MET A 658 -16.89 -18.59 20.63
CA MET A 658 -16.31 -17.26 20.77
C MET A 658 -16.37 -16.53 19.45
N ILE A 659 -16.56 -15.21 19.46
CA ILE A 659 -16.43 -14.42 18.24
C ILE A 659 -15.01 -14.62 17.72
N ASP A 660 -14.94 -15.07 16.48
CA ASP A 660 -13.67 -15.30 15.80
C ASP A 660 -13.39 -14.10 14.88
N PHE A 661 -12.82 -13.04 15.41
CA PHE A 661 -12.43 -11.85 14.68
C PHE A 661 -11.24 -12.11 13.74
N SER A 662 -10.68 -13.32 13.74
CA SER A 662 -9.67 -13.71 12.78
C SER A 662 -10.28 -14.19 11.47
N TYR A 663 -11.57 -14.45 11.40
CA TYR A 663 -12.19 -14.95 10.20
C TYR A 663 -12.38 -13.84 9.15
N THR A 664 -11.67 -13.88 8.04
CA THR A 664 -11.99 -13.14 6.82
C THR A 664 -12.19 -14.13 5.69
N GLY A 665 -13.30 -14.07 5.02
CA GLY A 665 -13.62 -14.96 3.94
C GLY A 665 -15.12 -15.06 3.72
N MET A 666 -15.53 -15.99 2.90
CA MET A 666 -16.94 -16.21 2.65
C MET A 666 -17.53 -17.19 3.64
N VAL A 667 -18.67 -16.83 4.22
CA VAL A 667 -19.44 -17.68 5.13
C VAL A 667 -20.88 -17.74 4.70
N GLN A 668 -21.49 -18.91 4.85
CA GLN A 668 -22.91 -19.10 4.55
C GLN A 668 -23.74 -19.10 5.84
N ASN A 669 -24.89 -18.42 5.79
CA ASN A 669 -25.98 -18.58 6.76
C ASN A 669 -27.29 -18.86 6.01
N GLU A 670 -28.44 -18.85 6.74
CA GLU A 670 -29.76 -19.06 6.18
C GLU A 670 -30.19 -18.04 5.13
N TYR A 671 -29.52 -16.88 5.05
CA TYR A 671 -29.80 -15.82 4.08
C TYR A 671 -28.91 -15.84 2.85
N GLY A 672 -27.82 -16.65 2.84
CA GLY A 672 -26.92 -16.79 1.71
C GLY A 672 -25.44 -16.76 2.07
N TRP A 673 -24.59 -16.52 1.06
CA TRP A 673 -23.15 -16.35 1.23
C TRP A 673 -22.79 -14.89 1.45
N TRP A 674 -22.00 -14.65 2.47
CA TRP A 674 -21.58 -13.33 2.90
C TRP A 674 -20.07 -13.24 2.97
N TYR A 675 -19.56 -12.11 2.60
CA TYR A 675 -18.16 -11.81 2.82
C TYR A 675 -17.95 -11.27 4.23
N VAL A 676 -17.19 -11.98 4.99
CA VAL A 676 -16.83 -11.74 6.39
C VAL A 676 -15.42 -11.18 6.39
N ARG A 677 -15.17 -10.07 7.05
CA ARG A 677 -13.84 -9.47 7.26
C ARG A 677 -13.69 -9.15 8.74
N ASN A 678 -12.73 -9.81 9.44
CA ASN A 678 -12.52 -9.69 10.87
C ASN A 678 -13.78 -9.99 11.73
N GLY A 679 -14.47 -11.08 11.48
CA GLY A 679 -15.62 -11.59 12.22
C GLY A 679 -16.98 -10.97 11.94
N MET A 680 -17.10 -9.96 11.08
CA MET A 680 -18.38 -9.31 10.76
C MET A 680 -18.68 -9.37 9.26
N ILE A 681 -19.93 -9.42 8.81
CA ILE A 681 -20.30 -9.28 7.41
C ILE A 681 -19.91 -7.88 6.91
N ASP A 682 -19.02 -7.77 5.93
CA ASP A 682 -18.61 -6.49 5.35
C ASP A 682 -19.58 -6.03 4.26
N PHE A 683 -20.63 -5.33 4.63
CA PHE A 683 -21.58 -4.75 3.65
C PHE A 683 -20.94 -3.67 2.76
N GLY A 684 -19.73 -3.22 3.07
CA GLY A 684 -18.94 -2.34 2.20
C GLY A 684 -18.09 -3.08 1.18
N TYR A 685 -17.91 -4.39 1.33
CA TYR A 685 -17.04 -5.13 0.43
C TYR A 685 -17.70 -5.35 -0.94
N THR A 686 -17.00 -4.94 -1.99
CA THR A 686 -17.32 -5.27 -3.37
C THR A 686 -16.04 -5.69 -4.07
N GLY A 687 -16.03 -6.87 -4.66
CA GLY A 687 -14.84 -7.44 -5.29
C GLY A 687 -14.86 -8.96 -5.28
N MET A 688 -13.71 -9.56 -5.62
CA MET A 688 -13.58 -11.02 -5.64
C MET A 688 -13.25 -11.58 -4.27
N ALA A 689 -13.92 -12.66 -3.89
CA ALA A 689 -13.64 -13.42 -2.68
C ALA A 689 -13.63 -14.93 -2.95
N LEU A 690 -12.81 -15.66 -2.17
CA LEU A 690 -12.62 -17.10 -2.33
C LEU A 690 -13.38 -17.87 -1.24
N ASN A 691 -14.06 -18.96 -1.63
CA ASN A 691 -14.55 -19.99 -0.71
C ASN A 691 -14.13 -21.39 -1.19
N GLU A 692 -14.61 -22.44 -0.56
CA GLU A 692 -14.29 -23.82 -0.91
C GLU A 692 -14.74 -24.22 -2.33
N TYR A 693 -15.62 -23.45 -2.96
CA TYR A 693 -16.09 -23.71 -4.32
C TYR A 693 -15.38 -22.88 -5.39
N GLY A 694 -14.54 -21.90 -5.00
CA GLY A 694 -13.75 -21.08 -5.90
C GLY A 694 -13.90 -19.57 -5.66
N TRP A 695 -13.51 -18.77 -6.66
CA TRP A 695 -13.60 -17.32 -6.64
C TRP A 695 -14.99 -16.83 -7.06
N TRP A 696 -15.52 -15.92 -6.28
CA TRP A 696 -16.84 -15.35 -6.45
C TRP A 696 -16.81 -13.83 -6.39
N TYR A 697 -17.74 -13.20 -7.09
CA TYR A 697 -17.91 -11.75 -7.01
C TYR A 697 -18.92 -11.38 -5.94
N ILE A 698 -18.53 -10.45 -5.12
CA ILE A 698 -19.29 -9.97 -3.97
C ILE A 698 -19.68 -8.52 -4.23
N THR A 699 -20.90 -8.16 -3.97
CA THR A 699 -21.41 -6.79 -4.01
C THR A 699 -22.09 -6.47 -2.68
N ASN A 700 -21.62 -5.40 -2.02
CA ASN A 700 -22.12 -5.00 -0.70
C ASN A 700 -22.16 -6.17 0.31
N GLY A 701 -21.08 -6.93 0.38
CA GLY A 701 -20.90 -8.06 1.29
C GLY A 701 -21.64 -9.32 0.93
N ALA A 702 -22.55 -9.31 -0.02
CA ALA A 702 -23.32 -10.49 -0.44
C ALA A 702 -22.80 -11.05 -1.77
N LEU A 703 -22.88 -12.37 -1.93
CA LEU A 703 -22.59 -13.04 -3.20
C LEU A 703 -23.48 -12.50 -4.31
N ASP A 704 -22.87 -11.96 -5.37
CA ASP A 704 -23.59 -11.38 -6.51
C ASP A 704 -23.54 -12.31 -7.73
N LEU A 705 -24.56 -13.13 -7.88
CA LEU A 705 -24.70 -14.02 -9.03
C LEU A 705 -25.14 -13.30 -10.32
N THR A 706 -25.29 -11.99 -10.29
CA THR A 706 -25.66 -11.21 -11.50
C THR A 706 -24.45 -10.57 -12.15
N TYR A 707 -23.33 -10.49 -11.46
CA TYR A 707 -22.11 -9.84 -11.99
C TYR A 707 -21.51 -10.64 -13.13
N THR A 708 -21.28 -9.95 -14.24
CA THR A 708 -20.51 -10.47 -15.39
C THR A 708 -19.59 -9.37 -15.89
N GLY A 709 -18.29 -9.66 -15.99
CA GLY A 709 -17.29 -8.70 -16.40
C GLY A 709 -15.93 -8.98 -15.77
N MET A 710 -15.00 -8.03 -15.93
CA MET A 710 -13.66 -8.14 -15.36
C MET A 710 -13.66 -7.75 -13.89
N ALA A 711 -13.01 -8.54 -13.07
CA ALA A 711 -12.81 -8.27 -11.66
C ALA A 711 -11.35 -8.49 -11.24
N LEU A 712 -10.87 -7.69 -10.30
CA LEU A 712 -9.49 -7.70 -9.82
C LEU A 712 -9.41 -8.44 -8.49
N ASN A 713 -8.39 -9.29 -8.34
CA ASN A 713 -7.94 -9.81 -7.06
C ASN A 713 -6.41 -9.67 -6.93
N ASP A 714 -5.82 -10.21 -5.89
CA ASP A 714 -4.37 -10.14 -5.63
C ASP A 714 -3.51 -10.80 -6.72
N TYR A 715 -4.11 -11.61 -7.60
CA TYR A 715 -3.43 -12.31 -8.69
C TYR A 715 -3.60 -11.63 -10.04
N GLY A 716 -4.44 -10.60 -10.13
CA GLY A 716 -4.68 -9.84 -11.35
C GLY A 716 -6.15 -9.78 -11.77
N TRP A 717 -6.36 -9.41 -13.03
CA TRP A 717 -7.68 -9.28 -13.62
C TRP A 717 -8.21 -10.61 -14.15
N TRP A 718 -9.44 -10.93 -13.80
CA TRP A 718 -10.12 -12.15 -14.16
C TRP A 718 -11.50 -11.85 -14.75
N TYR A 719 -11.99 -12.75 -15.59
CA TYR A 719 -13.34 -12.64 -16.09
C TYR A 719 -14.31 -13.46 -15.26
N MET A 720 -15.40 -12.82 -14.90
CA MET A 720 -16.47 -13.40 -14.09
C MET A 720 -17.71 -13.55 -14.94
N THR A 721 -18.44 -14.63 -14.77
CA THR A 721 -19.76 -14.85 -15.37
C THR A 721 -20.73 -15.32 -14.29
N ASN A 722 -21.85 -14.61 -14.12
CA ASN A 722 -22.84 -14.90 -13.08
C ASN A 722 -22.19 -15.01 -11.68
N GLY A 723 -21.30 -14.09 -11.37
CA GLY A 723 -20.62 -14.01 -10.10
C GLY A 723 -19.51 -15.04 -9.87
N ALA A 724 -19.33 -16.01 -10.76
CA ALA A 724 -18.30 -17.04 -10.68
C ALA A 724 -17.13 -16.74 -11.62
N LEU A 725 -15.92 -17.15 -11.23
CA LEU A 725 -14.75 -17.09 -12.09
C LEU A 725 -14.96 -17.95 -13.36
N ASP A 726 -14.85 -17.35 -14.53
CA ASP A 726 -15.06 -18.02 -15.81
C ASP A 726 -13.74 -18.24 -16.55
N LEU A 727 -13.13 -19.40 -16.33
CA LEU A 727 -11.91 -19.80 -17.02
C LEU A 727 -12.15 -20.29 -18.47
N ALA A 728 -13.40 -20.28 -18.95
CA ALA A 728 -13.68 -20.61 -20.34
C ALA A 728 -13.80 -19.35 -21.22
N TYR A 729 -13.92 -18.18 -20.63
CA TYR A 729 -14.09 -16.94 -21.37
C TYR A 729 -12.84 -16.60 -22.20
N THR A 730 -13.05 -16.39 -23.48
CA THR A 730 -12.02 -15.88 -24.39
C THR A 730 -12.65 -14.82 -25.27
N GLY A 731 -12.09 -13.63 -25.28
CA GLY A 731 -12.60 -12.49 -26.03
C GLY A 731 -12.22 -11.14 -25.42
N MET A 732 -12.84 -10.07 -25.92
CA MET A 732 -12.63 -8.72 -25.40
C MET A 732 -13.49 -8.47 -24.16
N ALA A 733 -12.86 -7.92 -23.14
CA ALA A 733 -13.55 -7.45 -21.94
C ALA A 733 -13.02 -6.08 -21.51
N ALA A 734 -13.85 -5.28 -20.86
CA ALA A 734 -13.48 -3.93 -20.41
C ALA A 734 -13.42 -3.83 -18.88
N ASN A 735 -12.49 -3.03 -18.41
CA ASN A 735 -12.43 -2.53 -17.05
C ASN A 735 -12.27 -1.00 -17.06
N GLU A 736 -12.03 -0.37 -15.91
CA GLU A 736 -11.84 1.08 -15.81
C GLU A 736 -10.62 1.63 -16.56
N TYR A 737 -9.71 0.77 -17.02
CA TYR A 737 -8.52 1.15 -17.79
C TYR A 737 -8.69 0.97 -19.29
N GLY A 738 -9.76 0.32 -19.75
CA GLY A 738 -10.06 0.15 -21.18
C GLY A 738 -10.43 -1.27 -21.56
N TRP A 739 -10.26 -1.59 -22.86
CA TRP A 739 -10.57 -2.88 -23.44
C TRP A 739 -9.34 -3.77 -23.52
N TRP A 740 -9.50 -5.00 -23.10
CA TRP A 740 -8.45 -6.00 -22.99
C TRP A 740 -8.87 -7.31 -23.65
N TYR A 741 -7.91 -8.07 -24.15
CA TYR A 741 -8.16 -9.42 -24.62
C TYR A 741 -7.91 -10.43 -23.50
N MET A 742 -8.87 -11.30 -23.31
CA MET A 742 -8.82 -12.36 -22.30
C MET A 742 -8.73 -13.71 -22.99
N THR A 743 -7.94 -14.61 -22.47
CA THR A 743 -7.88 -16.02 -22.85
C THR A 743 -8.01 -16.88 -21.61
N ASN A 744 -8.96 -17.82 -21.61
CA ASN A 744 -9.23 -18.66 -20.43
C ASN A 744 -9.49 -17.82 -19.15
N GLY A 745 -10.23 -16.73 -19.28
CA GLY A 745 -10.58 -15.85 -18.18
C GLY A 745 -9.47 -14.96 -17.65
N VAL A 746 -8.29 -14.95 -18.27
CA VAL A 746 -7.10 -14.20 -17.84
C VAL A 746 -6.69 -13.21 -18.93
N LEU A 747 -6.10 -12.08 -18.54
CA LEU A 747 -5.50 -11.14 -19.48
C LEU A 747 -4.44 -11.82 -20.35
N ASP A 748 -4.58 -11.71 -21.67
CA ASP A 748 -3.64 -12.27 -22.63
C ASP A 748 -2.83 -11.18 -23.32
N PHE A 749 -1.71 -10.81 -22.76
CA PHE A 749 -0.78 -9.83 -23.34
C PHE A 749 -0.01 -10.36 -24.56
N THR A 750 -0.23 -11.61 -24.95
CA THR A 750 0.40 -12.17 -26.17
C THR A 750 -0.51 -12.04 -27.39
N TYR A 751 -1.80 -11.80 -27.18
CA TYR A 751 -2.75 -11.72 -28.27
C TYR A 751 -2.51 -10.46 -29.13
N THR A 752 -2.33 -10.69 -30.43
CA THR A 752 -2.30 -9.62 -31.43
C THR A 752 -3.13 -10.06 -32.62
N GLY A 753 -4.13 -9.28 -32.97
CA GLY A 753 -5.06 -9.59 -34.04
C GLY A 753 -6.41 -8.92 -33.88
N MET A 754 -7.38 -9.34 -34.70
CA MET A 754 -8.73 -8.83 -34.66
C MET A 754 -9.55 -9.53 -33.57
N ALA A 755 -10.23 -8.74 -32.74
CA ALA A 755 -11.20 -9.23 -31.77
C ALA A 755 -12.48 -8.40 -31.83
N ALA A 756 -13.60 -9.01 -31.48
CA ALA A 756 -14.91 -8.35 -31.48
C ALA A 756 -15.44 -8.11 -30.07
N ASN A 757 -16.12 -6.98 -29.91
CA ASN A 757 -16.97 -6.69 -28.77
C ASN A 757 -18.36 -6.20 -29.26
N ASP A 758 -19.21 -5.75 -28.35
CA ASP A 758 -20.55 -5.26 -28.69
C ASP A 758 -20.56 -4.02 -29.61
N TYR A 759 -19.43 -3.34 -29.76
CA TYR A 759 -19.27 -2.15 -30.60
C TYR A 759 -18.67 -2.46 -31.98
N GLY A 760 -18.22 -3.69 -32.21
CA GLY A 760 -17.67 -4.13 -33.51
C GLY A 760 -16.34 -4.85 -33.41
N TRP A 761 -15.62 -4.88 -34.57
CA TRP A 761 -14.29 -5.49 -34.69
C TRP A 761 -13.19 -4.47 -34.47
N TRP A 762 -12.24 -4.86 -33.65
CA TRP A 762 -11.11 -4.03 -33.25
C TRP A 762 -9.79 -4.75 -33.40
N TYR A 763 -8.73 -4.01 -33.58
CA TYR A 763 -7.39 -4.58 -33.62
C TYR A 763 -6.73 -4.45 -32.24
N MET A 764 -6.23 -5.55 -31.77
CA MET A 764 -5.53 -5.66 -30.49
C MET A 764 -4.05 -5.87 -30.75
N THR A 765 -3.20 -5.21 -29.97
CA THR A 765 -1.76 -5.44 -29.94
C THR A 765 -1.33 -5.73 -28.52
N ASN A 766 -0.70 -6.90 -28.28
CA ASN A 766 -0.31 -7.33 -26.94
C ASN A 766 -1.47 -7.29 -25.94
N GLY A 767 -2.64 -7.76 -26.34
CA GLY A 767 -3.83 -7.83 -25.49
C GLY A 767 -4.54 -6.50 -25.26
N VAL A 768 -4.04 -5.39 -25.81
CA VAL A 768 -4.59 -4.04 -25.62
C VAL A 768 -5.16 -3.53 -26.93
N LEU A 769 -6.25 -2.79 -26.86
CA LEU A 769 -6.85 -2.14 -28.03
C LEU A 769 -5.86 -1.13 -28.64
N ASP A 770 -5.55 -1.31 -29.93
CA ASP A 770 -4.55 -0.52 -30.63
C ASP A 770 -5.19 0.45 -31.62
N PHE A 771 -5.47 1.65 -31.17
CA PHE A 771 -5.99 2.75 -32.01
C PHE A 771 -4.99 3.29 -33.04
N THR A 772 -3.75 2.82 -33.02
CA THR A 772 -2.74 3.27 -34.01
C THR A 772 -2.68 2.38 -35.24
N TYR A 773 -3.26 1.18 -35.15
CA TYR A 773 -3.19 0.21 -36.23
C TYR A 773 -4.05 0.65 -37.41
N THR A 774 -3.43 0.72 -38.59
CA THR A 774 -4.12 0.93 -39.85
C THR A 774 -3.50 -0.03 -40.89
N GLY A 775 -4.31 -0.88 -41.51
CA GLY A 775 -3.85 -1.88 -42.44
C GLY A 775 -4.80 -3.08 -42.53
N MET A 776 -4.34 -4.14 -43.24
CA MET A 776 -5.10 -5.37 -43.36
C MET A 776 -4.90 -6.26 -42.13
N ALA A 777 -5.97 -6.77 -41.58
CA ALA A 777 -5.98 -7.76 -40.51
C ALA A 777 -6.89 -8.95 -40.85
N LEU A 778 -6.52 -10.11 -40.33
CA LEU A 778 -7.23 -11.38 -40.56
C LEU A 778 -8.04 -11.76 -39.32
N ASN A 779 -9.27 -12.22 -39.54
CA ASN A 779 -10.07 -12.93 -38.53
C ASN A 779 -10.65 -14.22 -39.15
N ASP A 780 -11.50 -14.94 -38.45
CA ASP A 780 -12.14 -16.17 -38.90
C ASP A 780 -13.03 -16.00 -40.14
N TYR A 781 -13.40 -14.77 -40.47
CA TYR A 781 -14.25 -14.46 -41.62
C TYR A 781 -13.47 -13.99 -42.85
N GLY A 782 -12.13 -13.78 -42.70
CA GLY A 782 -11.26 -13.35 -43.79
C GLY A 782 -10.45 -12.09 -43.50
N TRP A 783 -9.91 -11.48 -44.57
CA TRP A 783 -9.10 -10.28 -44.47
C TRP A 783 -9.96 -9.01 -44.51
N TRP A 784 -9.68 -8.11 -43.60
CA TRP A 784 -10.41 -6.86 -43.44
C TRP A 784 -9.44 -5.67 -43.33
N TYR A 785 -9.92 -4.50 -43.69
CA TYR A 785 -9.14 -3.28 -43.56
C TYR A 785 -9.53 -2.52 -42.30
N MET A 786 -8.54 -2.20 -41.52
CA MET A 786 -8.67 -1.48 -40.24
C MET A 786 -8.14 -0.06 -40.41
N THR A 787 -8.81 0.91 -39.80
CA THR A 787 -8.36 2.29 -39.68
C THR A 787 -8.44 2.71 -38.22
N ASN A 788 -7.32 3.17 -37.67
CA ASN A 788 -7.23 3.58 -36.27
C ASN A 788 -7.78 2.49 -35.30
N GLY A 789 -7.40 1.23 -35.56
CA GLY A 789 -7.79 0.08 -34.75
C GLY A 789 -9.22 -0.42 -34.95
N ALA A 790 -10.06 0.28 -35.68
CA ALA A 790 -11.43 -0.13 -35.96
C ALA A 790 -11.59 -0.66 -37.38
N LEU A 791 -12.50 -1.62 -37.58
CA LEU A 791 -12.86 -2.10 -38.91
C LEU A 791 -13.47 -0.95 -39.72
N ASP A 792 -12.84 -0.63 -40.90
CA ASP A 792 -13.25 0.47 -41.76
C ASP A 792 -14.12 0.00 -42.95
N TRP A 793 -15.41 -0.01 -42.77
CA TRP A 793 -16.40 -0.36 -43.78
C TRP A 793 -16.44 0.58 -45.00
N ASN A 794 -15.78 1.75 -44.90
CA ASN A 794 -15.76 2.71 -46.00
C ASN A 794 -14.52 2.56 -46.88
N TYR A 795 -13.53 1.81 -46.44
CA TYR A 795 -12.29 1.68 -47.21
C TYR A 795 -12.53 0.84 -48.45
N THR A 796 -12.18 1.41 -49.61
CA THR A 796 -12.15 0.72 -50.88
C THR A 796 -10.88 1.15 -51.64
N GLY A 797 -10.05 0.18 -51.98
CA GLY A 797 -8.77 0.42 -52.66
C GLY A 797 -7.79 -0.71 -52.47
N LEU A 798 -6.54 -0.50 -52.88
CA LEU A 798 -5.47 -1.47 -52.68
C LEU A 798 -4.89 -1.36 -51.27
N ALA A 799 -4.78 -2.49 -50.56
CA ALA A 799 -4.11 -2.61 -49.27
C ALA A 799 -3.09 -3.76 -49.30
N LEU A 800 -2.03 -3.60 -48.52
CA LEU A 800 -0.93 -4.54 -48.46
C LEU A 800 -1.08 -5.44 -47.21
N ASN A 801 -0.85 -6.74 -47.40
CA ASN A 801 -0.60 -7.66 -46.29
C ASN A 801 0.67 -8.49 -46.57
N ASP A 802 0.94 -9.50 -45.76
CA ASP A 802 2.12 -10.37 -45.87
C ASP A 802 2.18 -11.15 -47.20
N TYR A 803 1.07 -11.25 -47.92
CA TYR A 803 0.92 -12.01 -49.15
C TYR A 803 0.92 -11.11 -50.39
N GLY A 804 1.01 -9.79 -50.23
CA GLY A 804 1.04 -8.82 -51.33
C GLY A 804 -0.08 -7.79 -51.29
N TRP A 805 -0.29 -7.12 -52.46
CA TRP A 805 -1.31 -6.07 -52.58
C TRP A 805 -2.64 -6.69 -53.03
N TRP A 806 -3.69 -6.33 -52.25
CA TRP A 806 -5.04 -6.85 -52.47
C TRP A 806 -6.06 -5.75 -52.59
N TYR A 807 -7.10 -6.02 -53.36
CA TYR A 807 -8.21 -5.06 -53.49
C TYR A 807 -9.25 -5.29 -52.42
N ILE A 808 -9.53 -4.24 -51.73
CA ILE A 808 -10.49 -4.17 -50.63
C ILE A 808 -11.71 -3.42 -51.14
N ARG A 809 -12.90 -3.90 -50.83
CA ARG A 809 -14.15 -3.20 -51.11
C ARG A 809 -15.03 -3.18 -49.88
N ASN A 810 -15.41 -1.98 -49.44
CA ASN A 810 -16.19 -1.80 -48.21
C ASN A 810 -15.55 -2.52 -47.03
N GLY A 811 -14.26 -2.35 -46.84
CA GLY A 811 -13.50 -2.91 -45.72
C GLY A 811 -13.13 -4.39 -45.86
N ALA A 812 -13.71 -5.14 -46.80
CA ALA A 812 -13.47 -6.57 -46.98
C ALA A 812 -12.62 -6.87 -48.22
N LEU A 813 -11.79 -7.93 -48.11
CA LEU A 813 -11.05 -8.43 -49.27
C LEU A 813 -12.01 -8.90 -50.40
N ASP A 814 -11.88 -8.31 -51.58
CA ASP A 814 -12.71 -8.62 -52.76
C ASP A 814 -11.96 -9.43 -53.78
N LEU A 815 -12.06 -10.74 -53.72
CA LEU A 815 -11.44 -11.66 -54.67
C LEU A 815 -12.12 -11.70 -56.05
N THR A 816 -13.21 -10.95 -56.23
CA THR A 816 -13.94 -10.87 -57.50
C THR A 816 -13.50 -9.70 -58.36
N TYR A 817 -12.77 -8.75 -57.77
CA TYR A 817 -12.34 -7.57 -58.53
C TYR A 817 -11.29 -7.86 -59.57
N ASN A 818 -11.54 -7.41 -60.78
CA ASN A 818 -10.60 -7.45 -61.88
C ASN A 818 -10.59 -6.08 -62.59
N GLY A 819 -9.42 -5.49 -62.70
CA GLY A 819 -9.27 -4.17 -63.33
C GLY A 819 -8.17 -3.32 -62.71
N PRO A 820 -8.01 -2.08 -63.18
CA PRO A 820 -6.99 -1.19 -62.62
C PRO A 820 -7.39 -0.65 -61.26
N ALA A 821 -6.46 -0.58 -60.34
CA ALA A 821 -6.63 0.09 -59.04
C ALA A 821 -5.34 0.82 -58.66
N ASP A 822 -5.53 1.97 -58.00
CA ASP A 822 -4.44 2.86 -57.65
C ASP A 822 -4.00 2.65 -56.20
N ASN A 823 -2.71 2.79 -55.97
CA ASN A 823 -2.13 2.99 -54.64
C ASN A 823 -1.08 4.11 -54.70
N GLN A 824 -0.41 4.38 -53.63
CA GLN A 824 0.63 5.41 -53.51
C GLN A 824 1.83 5.22 -54.44
N TYR A 825 1.96 4.08 -55.12
CA TYR A 825 3.05 3.78 -56.02
C TYR A 825 2.61 3.76 -57.48
N GLY A 826 1.32 3.97 -57.78
CA GLY A 826 0.77 4.04 -59.10
C GLY A 826 -0.46 3.17 -59.34
N THR A 827 -0.83 3.03 -60.64
CA THR A 827 -1.95 2.17 -61.05
C THR A 827 -1.48 0.74 -61.34
N TRP A 828 -2.16 -0.21 -60.78
CA TRP A 828 -1.83 -1.63 -60.85
C TRP A 828 -2.98 -2.42 -61.47
N ASN A 829 -2.64 -3.49 -62.22
CA ASN A 829 -3.64 -4.40 -62.68
C ASN A 829 -3.96 -5.42 -61.60
N VAL A 830 -5.24 -5.53 -61.23
CA VAL A 830 -5.71 -6.47 -60.24
C VAL A 830 -6.47 -7.60 -60.93
N VAL A 831 -6.14 -8.84 -60.56
CA VAL A 831 -6.80 -10.05 -61.06
C VAL A 831 -7.22 -10.90 -59.90
N ASN A 832 -8.51 -11.23 -59.81
CA ASN A 832 -9.09 -11.95 -58.69
C ASN A 832 -8.72 -11.33 -57.33
N GLY A 833 -8.80 -10.01 -57.26
CA GLY A 833 -8.49 -9.24 -56.05
C GLY A 833 -7.01 -9.07 -55.73
N HIS A 834 -6.08 -9.71 -56.46
CA HIS A 834 -4.64 -9.62 -56.20
C HIS A 834 -3.94 -8.80 -57.28
N VAL A 835 -2.98 -7.97 -56.88
CA VAL A 835 -2.15 -7.22 -57.84
C VAL A 835 -1.20 -8.18 -58.56
N GLU A 836 -1.28 -8.22 -59.90
CA GLU A 836 -0.29 -8.93 -60.72
C GLU A 836 0.95 -8.02 -60.91
N VAL A 837 2.12 -8.48 -60.48
CA VAL A 837 3.39 -7.80 -60.63
C VAL A 837 4.08 -8.20 -61.95
#